data_b583c8f44cfc8722f175cd33244cc179
#
_entry.id   b583c8f44cfc8722f175cd33244cc179
#
_cell.length_a   1.000
_cell.length_b   1.000
_cell.length_c   1.000
_cell.angle_alpha   90.00
_cell.angle_beta   90.00
_cell.angle_gamma   90.00
#
_symmetry.space_group_name_H-M   'P 1'
#
loop_
_entity.id
_entity.type
_entity.pdbx_description
1 polymer ?
#
loop_
_entity_poly.entity_id
_entity_poly.type
_entity_poly.pdbx_seq_one_letter_code
_entity_poly.pdbx_strand_id
1 'polypeptide(L)'
;FLEEDELQDVSDHLAEIQPFLSRLTEDQNIRGLFTMLEEAIHAKLDGESVELSPLIKKINESFDAVLANEPYQLSWHSLMAGKELDKDVYREFIILQPELDYSDLFPAEAIIEKIRSVGDELAINAENNLRLRLSGSVVLSHEELQSVMEGTQLSVILALCMVTVILVVGLGSFWLVLATIITLISGLIITAAWATLTVGELNLISIAFAVLYIGLGVDFAIHFCLRFREHFSNNNDRALALHETSKSCGDSLFLCAITTAIGFYAFMPTDYDGIAELGWISGSGMFISFIVTMTLLPALLGIFPVKAKPIVRSSPDSSLNKSVNSFLTFPVTYAKAIKIISIIIAIALIWVLPKVEFDHNTLNLQNPENESVKTYLDLLADSESSPWTTEILVDSEDEAILLEEKLKTLPLVDDVTWLNKFIPEQQEDKLSIIEEMDIILSGMNLNSTLPSPTDEERIVAINKLLLLIKSDQQTLGQIPHAMDLLNKLEIFMKHQALLGEQQRNELLIKLEHSLLDSLPGRLASLEASLEAEAVDVSNLPSELSSRWIGQSGKYLLEISPVENLGNNKSLERFVAQLQANFPNVIGSPIVSVEAGKAVVSAFKQAFITAFLVISFLLYILMDKHRDALLIMIPILMAAMLTAATTLVFSMPLNFANIIALPLLLGIGVDSGIHILHRYRNALPKDGIILATSSARAVLVSALTTIVSIGNLSFSSHLGTASMGKLLTIGISMTLLCTLIILPSLLVTTKTESNKS
;
A
#
# COMPACT_ATOMS: atom_id res chain seq x y z
N PHE A 1 -17.52 -7.46 -32.00
CA PHE A 1 -17.69 -6.44 -30.95
C PHE A 1 -17.59 -5.01 -31.47
N LEU A 2 -17.06 -4.79 -32.71
CA LEU A 2 -17.06 -3.47 -33.35
C LEU A 2 -18.51 -3.00 -33.55
N GLU A 3 -18.74 -1.69 -33.49
CA GLU A 3 -19.99 -1.11 -33.89
C GLU A 3 -20.24 -1.37 -35.39
N GLU A 4 -21.53 -1.39 -35.83
CA GLU A 4 -21.88 -1.70 -37.20
C GLU A 4 -21.17 -0.78 -38.22
N ASP A 5 -21.16 0.54 -37.94
CA ASP A 5 -20.49 1.55 -38.77
C ASP A 5 -18.97 1.30 -38.83
N GLU A 6 -18.33 0.93 -37.71
CA GLU A 6 -16.89 0.63 -37.68
C GLU A 6 -16.57 -0.65 -38.43
N LEU A 7 -17.43 -1.67 -38.34
CA LEU A 7 -17.27 -2.91 -39.08
C LEU A 7 -17.43 -2.69 -40.62
N GLN A 8 -18.37 -1.82 -41.01
CA GLN A 8 -18.54 -1.42 -42.40
C GLN A 8 -17.32 -0.65 -42.90
N ASP A 9 -16.76 0.27 -42.13
CA ASP A 9 -15.52 0.98 -42.50
C ASP A 9 -14.34 0.01 -42.72
N VAL A 10 -14.22 -1.03 -41.88
CA VAL A 10 -13.20 -2.08 -42.06
C VAL A 10 -13.45 -2.89 -43.32
N SER A 11 -14.71 -3.24 -43.60
CA SER A 11 -15.11 -3.96 -44.79
C SER A 11 -14.75 -3.18 -46.09
N ASP A 12 -15.12 -1.89 -46.12
CA ASP A 12 -14.83 -1.00 -47.24
C ASP A 12 -13.33 -0.84 -47.46
N HIS A 13 -12.56 -0.68 -46.37
CA HIS A 13 -11.10 -0.60 -46.43
C HIS A 13 -10.47 -1.91 -46.96
N LEU A 14 -10.93 -3.05 -46.45
CA LEU A 14 -10.46 -4.36 -46.96
C LEU A 14 -10.80 -4.57 -48.42
N ALA A 15 -11.96 -4.14 -48.89
CA ALA A 15 -12.32 -4.20 -50.32
C ALA A 15 -11.37 -3.34 -51.19
N GLU A 16 -10.98 -2.15 -50.70
CA GLU A 16 -10.04 -1.25 -51.38
C GLU A 16 -8.64 -1.86 -51.48
N ILE A 17 -8.14 -2.51 -50.43
CA ILE A 17 -6.78 -3.09 -50.42
C ILE A 17 -6.73 -4.54 -50.90
N GLN A 18 -7.87 -5.19 -51.15
CA GLN A 18 -7.98 -6.60 -51.52
C GLN A 18 -7.08 -6.99 -52.73
N PRO A 19 -7.00 -6.24 -53.85
CA PRO A 19 -6.15 -6.62 -54.98
C PRO A 19 -4.66 -6.71 -54.59
N PHE A 20 -4.21 -5.82 -53.72
CA PHE A 20 -2.83 -5.76 -53.23
C PHE A 20 -2.56 -6.83 -52.18
N LEU A 21 -3.52 -7.04 -51.27
CA LEU A 21 -3.45 -8.08 -50.24
C LEU A 21 -3.42 -9.48 -50.91
N SER A 22 -4.20 -9.71 -51.98
CA SER A 22 -4.18 -10.96 -52.69
C SER A 22 -2.80 -11.30 -53.29
N ARG A 23 -2.07 -10.31 -53.80
CA ARG A 23 -0.69 -10.50 -54.26
C ARG A 23 0.26 -10.86 -53.11
N LEU A 24 0.10 -10.21 -51.97
CA LEU A 24 0.93 -10.46 -50.82
C LEU A 24 0.64 -11.84 -50.19
N THR A 25 -0.60 -12.33 -50.27
CA THR A 25 -0.96 -13.67 -49.78
C THR A 25 -0.43 -14.78 -50.71
N GLU A 26 -0.26 -14.53 -51.97
CA GLU A 26 0.38 -15.48 -52.90
C GLU A 26 1.87 -15.68 -52.59
N ASP A 27 2.57 -14.62 -52.17
CA ASP A 27 4.01 -14.64 -51.88
C ASP A 27 4.34 -13.84 -50.61
N GLN A 28 4.19 -14.50 -49.43
CA GLN A 28 4.33 -13.89 -48.09
C GLN A 28 5.80 -13.65 -47.70
N ASN A 29 6.59 -13.11 -48.61
CA ASN A 29 7.99 -12.77 -48.38
C ASN A 29 8.33 -11.41 -49.01
N ILE A 30 9.60 -10.97 -48.85
CA ILE A 30 10.04 -9.66 -49.31
C ILE A 30 9.85 -9.45 -50.82
N ARG A 31 9.94 -10.52 -51.63
CA ARG A 31 9.70 -10.48 -53.06
C ARG A 31 8.23 -10.13 -53.35
N GLY A 32 7.28 -10.79 -52.65
CA GLY A 32 5.86 -10.53 -52.80
C GLY A 32 5.48 -9.13 -52.34
N LEU A 33 6.00 -8.68 -51.18
CA LEU A 33 5.74 -7.34 -50.64
C LEU A 33 6.18 -6.24 -51.62
N PHE A 34 7.37 -6.34 -52.18
CA PHE A 34 7.85 -5.31 -53.11
C PHE A 34 7.21 -5.40 -54.48
N THR A 35 6.80 -6.58 -54.94
CA THR A 35 6.00 -6.71 -56.17
C THR A 35 4.61 -6.08 -55.97
N MET A 36 3.95 -6.35 -54.86
CA MET A 36 2.69 -5.71 -54.50
C MET A 36 2.85 -4.16 -54.45
N LEU A 37 3.92 -3.67 -53.80
CA LEU A 37 4.15 -2.22 -53.73
C LEU A 37 4.43 -1.60 -55.14
N GLU A 38 5.13 -2.32 -56.02
CA GLU A 38 5.31 -1.91 -57.43
C GLU A 38 3.95 -1.78 -58.16
N GLU A 39 3.08 -2.79 -58.03
CA GLU A 39 1.73 -2.79 -58.63
C GLU A 39 0.88 -1.65 -58.04
N ALA A 40 0.91 -1.44 -56.74
CA ALA A 40 0.19 -0.37 -56.10
C ALA A 40 0.69 1.04 -56.50
N ILE A 41 1.99 1.21 -56.70
CA ILE A 41 2.56 2.44 -57.24
C ILE A 41 2.09 2.66 -58.70
N HIS A 42 2.07 1.62 -59.55
CA HIS A 42 1.56 1.72 -60.91
C HIS A 42 0.08 2.10 -60.94
N ALA A 43 -0.76 1.46 -60.15
CA ALA A 43 -2.18 1.82 -59.99
C ALA A 43 -2.37 3.31 -59.62
N LYS A 44 -1.55 3.80 -58.67
CA LYS A 44 -1.54 5.22 -58.28
C LYS A 44 -1.13 6.16 -59.41
N LEU A 45 -0.13 5.77 -60.23
CA LEU A 45 0.31 6.52 -61.41
C LEU A 45 -0.76 6.54 -62.52
N ASP A 46 -1.52 5.47 -62.67
CA ASP A 46 -2.65 5.34 -63.63
C ASP A 46 -3.91 6.08 -63.14
N GLY A 47 -3.88 6.70 -61.93
CA GLY A 47 -4.93 7.55 -61.43
C GLY A 47 -5.94 6.87 -60.51
N GLU A 48 -5.65 5.65 -60.06
CA GLU A 48 -6.48 4.95 -59.07
C GLU A 48 -6.34 5.57 -57.67
N SER A 49 -7.40 5.45 -56.86
CA SER A 49 -7.45 5.99 -55.52
C SER A 49 -6.79 5.01 -54.50
N VAL A 50 -5.46 4.90 -54.56
CA VAL A 50 -4.70 4.03 -53.64
C VAL A 50 -3.96 4.87 -52.61
N GLU A 51 -4.15 4.57 -51.33
CA GLU A 51 -3.44 5.25 -50.25
C GLU A 51 -2.19 4.47 -49.82
N LEU A 52 -1.02 4.90 -50.33
CA LEU A 52 0.28 4.24 -50.08
C LEU A 52 1.06 4.82 -48.90
N SER A 53 0.67 6.00 -48.41
CA SER A 53 1.45 6.75 -47.43
C SER A 53 1.68 6.00 -46.10
N PRO A 54 0.69 5.35 -45.51
CA PRO A 54 0.88 4.61 -44.25
C PRO A 54 1.86 3.43 -44.42
N LEU A 55 1.70 2.66 -45.47
CA LEU A 55 2.57 1.50 -45.78
C LEU A 55 4.02 1.94 -46.02
N ILE A 56 4.21 2.96 -46.88
CA ILE A 56 5.55 3.47 -47.19
C ILE A 56 6.24 4.03 -45.95
N LYS A 57 5.51 4.73 -45.07
CA LYS A 57 6.03 5.22 -43.79
C LYS A 57 6.55 4.08 -42.93
N LYS A 58 5.77 3.00 -42.79
CA LYS A 58 6.13 1.84 -41.96
C LYS A 58 7.31 1.05 -42.53
N ILE A 59 7.37 0.93 -43.86
CA ILE A 59 8.54 0.35 -44.55
C ILE A 59 9.80 1.18 -44.30
N ASN A 60 9.69 2.51 -44.32
CA ASN A 60 10.81 3.40 -44.02
C ASN A 60 11.31 3.22 -42.57
N GLU A 61 10.41 3.10 -41.60
CA GLU A 61 10.75 2.83 -40.21
C GLU A 61 11.50 1.49 -40.04
N SER A 62 11.08 0.46 -40.83
CA SER A 62 11.75 -0.85 -40.85
C SER A 62 13.17 -0.76 -41.38
N PHE A 63 13.39 -0.04 -42.52
CA PHE A 63 14.74 0.16 -43.08
C PHE A 63 15.67 0.89 -42.11
N ASP A 64 15.15 1.93 -41.41
CA ASP A 64 15.94 2.67 -40.42
C ASP A 64 16.39 1.77 -39.28
N ALA A 65 15.46 1.01 -38.71
CA ALA A 65 15.75 0.11 -37.59
C ALA A 65 16.76 -0.99 -37.99
N VAL A 66 16.57 -1.60 -39.17
CA VAL A 66 17.48 -2.65 -39.64
C VAL A 66 18.88 -2.09 -39.91
N LEU A 67 19.01 -0.87 -40.50
CA LEU A 67 20.31 -0.21 -40.70
C LEU A 67 20.95 0.24 -39.39
N ALA A 68 20.18 0.64 -38.39
CA ALA A 68 20.64 0.99 -37.05
C ALA A 68 20.93 -0.23 -36.18
N ASN A 69 20.58 -1.44 -36.60
CA ASN A 69 20.61 -2.68 -35.82
C ASN A 69 19.71 -2.63 -34.58
N GLU A 70 18.59 -1.94 -34.69
CA GLU A 70 17.54 -1.83 -33.68
C GLU A 70 16.41 -2.84 -33.94
N PRO A 71 15.72 -3.35 -32.89
CA PRO A 71 14.55 -4.20 -33.07
C PRO A 71 13.36 -3.38 -33.58
N TYR A 72 12.73 -3.83 -34.64
CA TYR A 72 11.50 -3.25 -35.18
C TYR A 72 10.71 -4.33 -35.92
N GLN A 73 9.38 -4.31 -35.73
CA GLN A 73 8.45 -5.18 -36.43
C GLN A 73 7.28 -4.37 -36.96
N LEU A 74 7.00 -4.46 -38.25
CA LEU A 74 5.90 -3.77 -38.90
C LEU A 74 4.57 -4.34 -38.42
N SER A 75 3.67 -3.49 -37.92
CA SER A 75 2.33 -3.89 -37.49
C SER A 75 1.36 -3.94 -38.66
N TRP A 76 1.11 -5.14 -39.17
CA TRP A 76 0.09 -5.36 -40.21
C TRP A 76 -1.32 -5.12 -39.71
N HIS A 77 -1.56 -5.26 -38.38
CA HIS A 77 -2.85 -4.95 -37.78
C HIS A 77 -3.28 -3.50 -38.04
N SER A 78 -2.40 -2.53 -37.76
CA SER A 78 -2.72 -1.12 -37.98
C SER A 78 -2.94 -0.76 -39.46
N LEU A 79 -2.26 -1.46 -40.38
CA LEU A 79 -2.42 -1.26 -41.82
C LEU A 79 -3.72 -1.85 -42.37
N MET A 80 -4.14 -3.03 -41.85
CA MET A 80 -5.38 -3.68 -42.24
C MET A 80 -6.61 -3.02 -41.63
N ALA A 81 -6.50 -2.53 -40.41
CA ALA A 81 -7.60 -1.84 -39.70
C ALA A 81 -7.80 -0.39 -40.17
N GLY A 82 -6.89 0.17 -40.95
CA GLY A 82 -6.96 1.57 -41.45
C GLY A 82 -6.82 2.64 -40.36
N LYS A 83 -6.56 2.24 -39.12
CA LYS A 83 -6.40 3.15 -37.96
C LYS A 83 -4.95 3.08 -37.48
N GLU A 84 -4.28 4.23 -37.29
CA GLU A 84 -3.05 4.25 -36.48
C GLU A 84 -3.44 3.87 -35.05
N LEU A 85 -2.99 2.71 -34.62
CA LEU A 85 -3.12 2.33 -33.21
C LEU A 85 -2.28 3.32 -32.39
N ASP A 86 -2.90 3.95 -31.42
CA ASP A 86 -2.22 4.84 -30.50
C ASP A 86 -1.00 4.11 -29.93
N LYS A 87 0.13 4.81 -29.79
CA LYS A 87 1.39 4.26 -29.27
C LYS A 87 1.32 3.87 -27.81
N ASP A 88 0.13 3.75 -27.25
CA ASP A 88 -0.05 3.39 -25.89
C ASP A 88 0.25 1.91 -25.66
N VAL A 89 0.94 1.68 -24.59
CA VAL A 89 1.43 0.39 -24.14
C VAL A 89 0.32 -0.65 -24.22
N TYR A 90 0.44 -1.62 -25.12
CA TYR A 90 -0.48 -2.75 -25.18
C TYR A 90 -0.38 -3.52 -23.86
N ARG A 91 -1.52 -3.73 -23.22
CA ARG A 91 -1.65 -4.52 -22.00
C ARG A 91 -2.47 -5.76 -22.32
N GLU A 92 -1.91 -6.92 -22.05
CA GLU A 92 -2.62 -8.18 -22.08
C GLU A 92 -2.80 -8.68 -20.65
N PHE A 93 -4.01 -9.13 -20.31
CA PHE A 93 -4.34 -9.60 -18.99
C PHE A 93 -4.47 -11.12 -18.97
N ILE A 94 -3.74 -11.76 -18.05
CA ILE A 94 -3.91 -13.17 -17.72
C ILE A 94 -4.42 -13.25 -16.29
N ILE A 95 -5.66 -13.68 -16.12
CA ILE A 95 -6.28 -13.85 -14.81
C ILE A 95 -5.99 -15.25 -14.30
N LEU A 96 -5.33 -15.34 -13.14
CA LEU A 96 -4.99 -16.60 -12.49
C LEU A 96 -5.68 -16.69 -11.13
N GLN A 97 -6.27 -17.86 -10.86
CA GLN A 97 -6.85 -18.18 -9.55
C GLN A 97 -6.06 -19.33 -8.93
N PRO A 98 -5.03 -19.03 -8.11
CA PRO A 98 -4.20 -20.05 -7.51
C PRO A 98 -4.91 -20.75 -6.33
N GLU A 99 -4.59 -22.02 -6.12
CA GLU A 99 -4.87 -22.72 -4.87
C GLU A 99 -3.76 -22.40 -3.87
N LEU A 100 -4.13 -21.83 -2.71
CA LEU A 100 -3.20 -21.35 -1.70
C LEU A 100 -3.17 -22.29 -0.49
N ASP A 101 -1.98 -22.64 -0.03
CA ASP A 101 -1.79 -23.39 1.21
C ASP A 101 -1.55 -22.42 2.37
N TYR A 102 -2.60 -22.13 3.12
CA TYR A 102 -2.54 -21.23 4.29
C TYR A 102 -1.85 -21.85 5.51
N SER A 103 -1.33 -23.08 5.43
CA SER A 103 -0.44 -23.62 6.46
C SER A 103 0.98 -23.04 6.38
N ASP A 104 1.35 -22.50 5.23
CA ASP A 104 2.62 -21.82 5.02
C ASP A 104 2.53 -20.33 5.44
N LEU A 105 3.67 -19.81 5.90
CA LEU A 105 3.78 -18.39 6.28
C LEU A 105 3.57 -17.47 5.07
N PHE A 106 3.99 -17.88 3.88
CA PHE A 106 3.84 -17.18 2.62
C PHE A 106 3.09 -18.03 1.60
N PRO A 107 1.75 -18.15 1.68
CA PRO A 107 0.96 -19.05 0.86
C PRO A 107 1.11 -18.85 -0.65
N ALA A 108 1.44 -17.64 -1.09
CA ALA A 108 1.56 -17.27 -2.49
C ALA A 108 2.99 -17.34 -3.06
N GLU A 109 4.02 -17.60 -2.24
CA GLU A 109 5.43 -17.54 -2.66
C GLU A 109 5.73 -18.48 -3.83
N ALA A 110 5.35 -19.75 -3.70
CA ALA A 110 5.62 -20.78 -4.70
C ALA A 110 4.98 -20.46 -6.07
N ILE A 111 3.75 -19.93 -6.08
CA ILE A 111 3.06 -19.59 -7.33
C ILE A 111 3.65 -18.34 -7.98
N ILE A 112 4.01 -17.33 -7.19
CA ILE A 112 4.66 -16.12 -7.68
C ILE A 112 6.02 -16.48 -8.32
N GLU A 113 6.83 -17.29 -7.66
CA GLU A 113 8.11 -17.76 -8.20
C GLU A 113 7.92 -18.57 -9.49
N LYS A 114 6.89 -19.44 -9.55
CA LYS A 114 6.60 -20.22 -10.76
C LYS A 114 6.20 -19.33 -11.93
N ILE A 115 5.35 -18.33 -11.72
CA ILE A 115 4.95 -17.38 -12.77
C ILE A 115 6.18 -16.62 -13.31
N ARG A 116 7.08 -16.18 -12.43
CA ARG A 116 8.30 -15.49 -12.86
C ARG A 116 9.25 -16.41 -13.63
N SER A 117 9.41 -17.65 -13.15
CA SER A 117 10.22 -18.66 -13.86
C SER A 117 9.69 -18.92 -15.29
N VAL A 118 8.37 -19.03 -15.45
CA VAL A 118 7.75 -19.20 -16.77
C VAL A 118 7.95 -17.95 -17.64
N GLY A 119 7.84 -16.75 -17.04
CA GLY A 119 8.13 -15.51 -17.74
C GLY A 119 9.57 -15.45 -18.26
N ASP A 120 10.53 -15.90 -17.45
CA ASP A 120 11.93 -15.97 -17.86
C ASP A 120 12.15 -17.03 -18.94
N GLU A 121 11.52 -18.21 -18.84
CA GLU A 121 11.58 -19.28 -19.85
C GLU A 121 11.03 -18.81 -21.21
N LEU A 122 9.99 -17.97 -21.19
CA LEU A 122 9.38 -17.38 -22.39
C LEU A 122 10.07 -16.11 -22.85
N ALA A 123 11.19 -15.73 -22.21
CA ALA A 123 11.94 -14.52 -22.51
C ALA A 123 11.08 -13.22 -22.46
N ILE A 124 10.14 -13.16 -21.51
CA ILE A 124 9.35 -11.94 -21.26
C ILE A 124 10.22 -10.96 -20.48
N ASN A 125 10.99 -10.14 -21.20
CA ASN A 125 11.96 -9.20 -20.65
C ASN A 125 12.07 -7.93 -21.48
N ALA A 126 12.83 -6.95 -20.97
CA ALA A 126 13.02 -5.67 -21.62
C ALA A 126 13.77 -5.76 -22.97
N GLU A 127 14.57 -6.80 -23.19
CA GLU A 127 15.29 -7.00 -24.45
C GLU A 127 14.31 -7.33 -25.59
N ASN A 128 13.20 -8.00 -25.25
CA ASN A 128 12.11 -8.32 -26.19
C ASN A 128 10.96 -7.28 -26.14
N ASN A 129 11.18 -6.13 -25.49
CA ASN A 129 10.15 -5.11 -25.26
C ASN A 129 8.90 -5.62 -24.53
N LEU A 130 9.05 -6.66 -23.74
CA LEU A 130 7.97 -7.25 -22.94
C LEU A 130 8.24 -7.04 -21.46
N ARG A 131 7.17 -6.86 -20.69
CA ARG A 131 7.25 -6.72 -19.23
C ARG A 131 6.13 -7.49 -18.55
N LEU A 132 6.51 -8.48 -17.75
CA LEU A 132 5.60 -9.19 -16.86
C LEU A 132 5.43 -8.37 -15.57
N ARG A 133 4.19 -8.07 -15.22
CA ARG A 133 3.84 -7.40 -13.96
C ARG A 133 2.77 -8.21 -13.24
N LEU A 134 2.96 -8.40 -11.94
CA LEU A 134 2.03 -9.14 -11.10
C LEU A 134 1.26 -8.19 -10.19
N SER A 135 -0.05 -8.42 -10.07
CA SER A 135 -0.92 -7.67 -9.16
C SER A 135 -2.14 -8.50 -8.77
N GLY A 136 -3.09 -7.90 -8.07
CA GLY A 136 -4.29 -8.56 -7.56
C GLY A 136 -4.15 -8.93 -6.08
N SER A 137 -5.26 -9.36 -5.47
CA SER A 137 -5.38 -9.57 -4.01
C SER A 137 -4.32 -10.50 -3.43
N VAL A 138 -3.96 -11.57 -4.15
CA VAL A 138 -2.99 -12.57 -3.69
C VAL A 138 -1.58 -11.98 -3.61
N VAL A 139 -1.13 -11.29 -4.67
CA VAL A 139 0.23 -10.71 -4.71
C VAL A 139 0.33 -9.50 -3.78
N LEU A 140 -0.70 -8.65 -3.73
CA LEU A 140 -0.77 -7.52 -2.79
C LEU A 140 -0.63 -8.00 -1.34
N SER A 141 -1.39 -9.03 -0.94
CA SER A 141 -1.32 -9.59 0.42
C SER A 141 0.04 -10.24 0.72
N HIS A 142 0.66 -10.92 -0.26
CA HIS A 142 1.99 -11.50 -0.11
C HIS A 142 3.06 -10.42 0.14
N GLU A 143 3.11 -9.39 -0.71
CA GLU A 143 4.08 -8.29 -0.59
C GLU A 143 3.83 -7.43 0.65
N GLU A 144 2.58 -7.27 1.07
CA GLU A 144 2.22 -6.61 2.33
C GLU A 144 2.77 -7.37 3.53
N LEU A 145 2.52 -8.69 3.61
CA LEU A 145 3.02 -9.54 4.68
C LEU A 145 4.55 -9.50 4.75
N GLN A 146 5.23 -9.61 3.61
CA GLN A 146 6.68 -9.52 3.54
C GLN A 146 7.18 -8.15 4.07
N SER A 147 6.59 -7.05 3.61
CA SER A 147 6.96 -5.70 4.03
C SER A 147 6.76 -5.47 5.53
N VAL A 148 5.67 -6.00 6.11
CA VAL A 148 5.40 -5.90 7.55
C VAL A 148 6.40 -6.75 8.36
N MET A 149 6.71 -7.97 7.91
CA MET A 149 7.65 -8.84 8.62
C MET A 149 9.07 -8.27 8.64
N GLU A 150 9.59 -7.84 7.48
CA GLU A 150 10.91 -7.19 7.38
C GLU A 150 10.96 -5.91 8.23
N GLY A 151 9.95 -5.07 8.14
CA GLY A 151 9.83 -3.84 8.91
C GLY A 151 9.76 -4.09 10.42
N THR A 152 9.04 -5.11 10.86
CA THR A 152 8.90 -5.47 12.27
C THR A 152 10.19 -6.05 12.84
N GLN A 153 10.85 -6.96 12.11
CA GLN A 153 12.13 -7.54 12.55
C GLN A 153 13.20 -6.45 12.74
N LEU A 154 13.34 -5.58 11.78
CA LEU A 154 14.27 -4.43 11.88
C LEU A 154 13.91 -3.53 13.06
N SER A 155 12.62 -3.22 13.25
CA SER A 155 12.14 -2.35 14.32
C SER A 155 12.41 -2.94 15.71
N VAL A 156 12.24 -4.25 15.92
CA VAL A 156 12.54 -4.93 17.19
C VAL A 156 14.02 -4.81 17.53
N ILE A 157 14.90 -5.08 16.56
CA ILE A 157 16.36 -4.98 16.79
C ILE A 157 16.78 -3.55 17.11
N LEU A 158 16.30 -2.58 16.31
CA LEU A 158 16.61 -1.17 16.53
C LEU A 158 16.04 -0.66 17.86
N ALA A 159 14.82 -1.04 18.22
CA ALA A 159 14.20 -0.69 19.48
C ALA A 159 15.05 -1.18 20.67
N LEU A 160 15.47 -2.44 20.65
CA LEU A 160 16.29 -3.01 21.73
C LEU A 160 17.66 -2.30 21.83
N CYS A 161 18.30 -2.02 20.71
CA CYS A 161 19.59 -1.29 20.67
C CYS A 161 19.44 0.14 21.22
N MET A 162 18.45 0.89 20.75
CA MET A 162 18.27 2.29 21.13
C MET A 162 17.76 2.43 22.56
N VAL A 163 16.86 1.55 23.02
CA VAL A 163 16.45 1.48 24.43
C VAL A 163 17.66 1.20 25.31
N THR A 164 18.55 0.28 24.91
CA THR A 164 19.79 0.00 25.65
C THR A 164 20.67 1.25 25.80
N VAL A 165 20.83 2.04 24.72
CA VAL A 165 21.58 3.30 24.77
C VAL A 165 20.96 4.29 25.76
N ILE A 166 19.63 4.47 25.72
CA ILE A 166 18.93 5.36 26.67
C ILE A 166 19.07 4.86 28.12
N LEU A 167 18.98 3.55 28.35
CA LEU A 167 19.18 2.95 29.66
C LEU A 167 20.59 3.19 30.19
N VAL A 168 21.62 3.10 29.35
CA VAL A 168 23.01 3.40 29.74
C VAL A 168 23.15 4.85 30.23
N VAL A 169 22.56 5.81 29.52
CA VAL A 169 22.55 7.22 29.89
C VAL A 169 21.65 7.47 31.13
N GLY A 170 20.47 6.88 31.15
CA GLY A 170 19.46 7.08 32.21
C GLY A 170 19.86 6.47 33.57
N LEU A 171 20.29 5.20 33.56
CA LEU A 171 20.65 4.46 34.77
C LEU A 171 22.11 4.67 35.20
N GLY A 172 23.02 4.96 34.25
CA GLY A 172 24.44 5.26 34.54
C GLY A 172 25.22 4.13 35.23
N SER A 173 24.78 2.90 35.10
CA SER A 173 25.43 1.70 35.69
C SER A 173 25.21 0.50 34.77
N PHE A 174 26.30 -0.11 34.30
CA PHE A 174 26.26 -1.29 33.46
C PHE A 174 25.41 -2.43 34.07
N TRP A 175 25.58 -2.71 35.35
CA TRP A 175 24.85 -3.81 36.00
C TRP A 175 23.35 -3.56 36.12
N LEU A 176 22.94 -2.30 36.29
CA LEU A 176 21.52 -1.95 36.29
C LEU A 176 20.93 -2.12 34.89
N VAL A 177 21.65 -1.69 33.86
CA VAL A 177 21.24 -1.86 32.43
C VAL A 177 21.13 -3.34 32.10
N LEU A 178 22.13 -4.14 32.43
CA LEU A 178 22.13 -5.58 32.18
C LEU A 178 20.97 -6.29 32.87
N ALA A 179 20.70 -5.97 34.14
CA ALA A 179 19.56 -6.53 34.86
C ALA A 179 18.22 -6.16 34.19
N THR A 180 18.07 -4.88 33.80
CA THR A 180 16.87 -4.39 33.08
C THR A 180 16.67 -5.12 31.78
N ILE A 181 17.72 -5.30 30.97
CA ILE A 181 17.63 -5.97 29.65
C ILE A 181 17.27 -7.45 29.83
N ILE A 182 17.90 -8.15 30.78
CA ILE A 182 17.55 -9.56 31.06
C ILE A 182 16.07 -9.68 31.48
N THR A 183 15.61 -8.78 32.33
CA THR A 183 14.22 -8.73 32.79
C THR A 183 13.27 -8.48 31.59
N LEU A 184 13.59 -7.53 30.72
CA LEU A 184 12.81 -7.17 29.54
C LEU A 184 12.71 -8.35 28.56
N ILE A 185 13.84 -8.97 28.21
CA ILE A 185 13.88 -10.11 27.28
C ILE A 185 13.11 -11.32 27.87
N SER A 186 13.30 -11.60 29.15
CA SER A 186 12.56 -12.69 29.82
C SER A 186 11.06 -12.48 29.78
N GLY A 187 10.61 -11.24 30.03
CA GLY A 187 9.19 -10.91 29.97
C GLY A 187 8.63 -10.96 28.55
N LEU A 188 9.41 -10.54 27.55
CA LEU A 188 9.02 -10.63 26.13
C LEU A 188 8.84 -12.10 25.70
N ILE A 189 9.77 -12.98 26.07
CA ILE A 189 9.69 -14.41 25.77
C ILE A 189 8.45 -15.04 26.45
N ILE A 190 8.19 -14.72 27.71
CA ILE A 190 7.00 -15.23 28.43
C ILE A 190 5.72 -14.68 27.77
N THR A 191 5.69 -13.43 27.34
CA THR A 191 4.53 -12.84 26.65
C THR A 191 4.30 -13.49 25.29
N ALA A 192 5.36 -13.76 24.53
CA ALA A 192 5.28 -14.51 23.27
C ALA A 192 4.73 -15.93 23.48
N ALA A 193 5.24 -16.64 24.50
CA ALA A 193 4.71 -17.94 24.86
C ALA A 193 3.23 -17.89 25.28
N TRP A 194 2.82 -16.85 26.01
CA TRP A 194 1.42 -16.59 26.37
C TRP A 194 0.56 -16.35 25.13
N ALA A 195 1.04 -15.56 24.16
CA ALA A 195 0.34 -15.31 22.90
C ALA A 195 0.11 -16.63 22.13
N THR A 196 1.14 -17.46 21.99
CA THR A 196 1.04 -18.77 21.34
C THR A 196 0.04 -19.71 22.04
N LEU A 197 -0.01 -19.68 23.39
CA LEU A 197 -0.92 -20.54 24.16
C LEU A 197 -2.39 -20.09 24.12
N THR A 198 -2.64 -18.80 23.95
CA THR A 198 -3.99 -18.22 24.11
C THR A 198 -4.64 -17.80 22.81
N VAL A 199 -3.84 -17.38 21.83
CA VAL A 199 -4.30 -16.93 20.49
C VAL A 199 -3.93 -17.97 19.45
N GLY A 200 -2.74 -18.56 19.52
CA GLY A 200 -2.24 -19.56 18.59
C GLY A 200 -1.41 -18.92 17.49
N GLU A 201 -2.04 -18.22 16.57
CA GLU A 201 -1.42 -17.57 15.43
C GLU A 201 -1.40 -16.04 15.61
N LEU A 202 -0.37 -15.38 15.08
CA LEU A 202 -0.26 -13.93 15.11
C LEU A 202 -0.66 -13.36 13.74
N ASN A 203 -1.49 -12.32 13.74
CA ASN A 203 -1.81 -11.55 12.55
C ASN A 203 -0.88 -10.34 12.37
N LEU A 204 -0.99 -9.66 11.23
CA LEU A 204 -0.18 -8.49 10.85
C LEU A 204 -0.19 -7.36 11.91
N ILE A 205 -1.29 -7.22 12.66
CA ILE A 205 -1.44 -6.17 13.68
C ILE A 205 -0.92 -6.66 15.01
N SER A 206 -1.29 -7.89 15.40
CA SER A 206 -0.92 -8.44 16.70
C SER A 206 0.59 -8.62 16.87
N ILE A 207 1.35 -8.84 15.80
CA ILE A 207 2.82 -8.96 15.83
C ILE A 207 3.51 -7.68 16.35
N ALA A 208 2.88 -6.53 16.26
CA ALA A 208 3.40 -5.26 16.80
C ALA A 208 3.53 -5.29 18.34
N PHE A 209 2.92 -6.28 19.06
CA PHE A 209 3.04 -6.40 20.50
C PHE A 209 4.50 -6.43 20.96
N ALA A 210 5.41 -7.00 20.19
CA ALA A 210 6.81 -7.12 20.57
C ALA A 210 7.50 -5.75 20.71
N VAL A 211 7.27 -4.84 19.76
CA VAL A 211 7.83 -3.47 19.80
C VAL A 211 7.16 -2.66 20.93
N LEU A 212 5.84 -2.80 21.10
CA LEU A 212 5.10 -2.16 22.16
C LEU A 212 5.58 -2.66 23.53
N TYR A 213 5.80 -3.98 23.68
CA TYR A 213 6.31 -4.56 24.91
C TYR A 213 7.71 -4.06 25.25
N ILE A 214 8.63 -3.95 24.28
CA ILE A 214 9.98 -3.40 24.51
C ILE A 214 9.89 -1.97 25.05
N GLY A 215 9.00 -1.14 24.50
CA GLY A 215 8.83 0.25 24.92
C GLY A 215 8.19 0.39 26.31
N LEU A 216 7.13 -0.36 26.58
CA LEU A 216 6.31 -0.21 27.79
C LEU A 216 6.78 -1.13 28.93
N GLY A 217 7.25 -2.33 28.61
CA GLY A 217 7.70 -3.28 29.63
C GLY A 217 8.98 -2.86 30.35
N VAL A 218 9.82 -2.05 29.71
CA VAL A 218 11.04 -1.52 30.33
C VAL A 218 10.75 -0.46 31.37
N ASP A 219 9.60 0.20 31.34
CA ASP A 219 9.24 1.32 32.21
C ASP A 219 9.20 0.91 33.70
N PHE A 220 8.61 -0.24 33.98
CA PHE A 220 8.58 -0.76 35.38
C PHE A 220 9.99 -0.98 35.94
N ALA A 221 10.90 -1.53 35.11
CA ALA A 221 12.27 -1.75 35.50
C ALA A 221 13.06 -0.43 35.69
N ILE A 222 12.81 0.60 34.87
CA ILE A 222 13.42 1.93 35.02
C ILE A 222 13.03 2.56 36.37
N HIS A 223 11.72 2.57 36.65
CA HIS A 223 11.22 3.12 37.91
C HIS A 223 11.78 2.39 39.11
N PHE A 224 11.81 1.05 39.06
CA PHE A 224 12.40 0.23 40.13
C PHE A 224 13.90 0.51 40.31
N CYS A 225 14.68 0.51 39.24
CA CYS A 225 16.14 0.72 39.27
C CYS A 225 16.52 2.12 39.78
N LEU A 226 15.82 3.18 39.37
CA LEU A 226 16.10 4.53 39.82
C LEU A 226 15.75 4.71 41.29
N ARG A 227 14.68 4.07 41.75
CA ARG A 227 14.28 4.08 43.18
C ARG A 227 15.23 3.24 44.01
N PHE A 228 15.63 2.07 43.53
CA PHE A 228 16.66 1.25 44.18
C PHE A 228 17.96 2.03 44.37
N ARG A 229 18.41 2.74 43.34
CA ARG A 229 19.62 3.56 43.39
C ARG A 229 19.49 4.69 44.45
N GLU A 230 18.32 5.30 44.57
CA GLU A 230 18.05 6.33 45.61
C GLU A 230 18.19 5.73 47.01
N HIS A 231 17.55 4.60 47.31
CA HIS A 231 17.61 3.95 48.62
C HIS A 231 19.02 3.38 48.93
N PHE A 232 19.66 2.76 47.94
CA PHE A 232 20.99 2.18 48.08
C PHE A 232 22.08 3.23 48.30
N SER A 233 21.96 4.40 47.68
CA SER A 233 22.87 5.54 47.94
C SER A 233 22.74 6.11 49.34
N ASN A 234 21.53 6.03 49.94
CA ASN A 234 21.29 6.58 51.30
C ASN A 234 21.75 5.65 52.40
N ASN A 235 21.54 4.33 52.27
CA ASN A 235 21.71 3.37 53.36
C ASN A 235 22.93 2.46 53.18
N ASN A 236 23.51 2.36 51.99
CA ASN A 236 24.61 1.47 51.61
C ASN A 236 24.37 -0.03 51.96
N ASP A 237 23.13 -0.41 52.28
CA ASP A 237 22.69 -1.79 52.49
C ASP A 237 21.79 -2.21 51.35
N ARG A 238 22.23 -3.27 50.61
CA ARG A 238 21.56 -3.74 49.42
C ARG A 238 20.22 -4.41 49.72
N ALA A 239 20.18 -5.25 50.75
CA ALA A 239 18.96 -5.97 51.13
C ALA A 239 17.89 -5.01 51.63
N LEU A 240 18.27 -4.06 52.49
CA LEU A 240 17.38 -3.00 52.95
C LEU A 240 16.91 -2.11 51.80
N ALA A 241 17.80 -1.73 50.86
CA ALA A 241 17.45 -0.91 49.72
C ALA A 241 16.46 -1.64 48.78
N LEU A 242 16.61 -2.94 48.52
CA LEU A 242 15.66 -3.75 47.76
C LEU A 242 14.31 -3.83 48.45
N HIS A 243 14.27 -4.08 49.75
CA HIS A 243 13.03 -4.13 50.54
C HIS A 243 12.27 -2.81 50.50
N GLU A 244 12.96 -1.68 50.79
CA GLU A 244 12.37 -0.34 50.78
C GLU A 244 11.89 0.05 49.34
N THR A 245 12.61 -0.36 48.32
CA THR A 245 12.24 -0.11 46.95
C THR A 245 10.96 -0.88 46.58
N SER A 246 10.91 -2.18 46.87
CA SER A 246 9.72 -3.01 46.59
C SER A 246 8.48 -2.48 47.31
N LYS A 247 8.64 -2.06 48.57
CA LYS A 247 7.54 -1.46 49.34
C LYS A 247 7.10 -0.10 48.81
N SER A 248 8.03 0.75 48.38
CA SER A 248 7.69 2.12 47.94
C SER A 248 7.22 2.22 46.50
N CYS A 249 7.56 1.25 45.62
CA CYS A 249 7.18 1.25 44.22
C CYS A 249 6.10 0.23 43.87
N GLY A 250 5.94 -0.84 44.67
CA GLY A 250 5.08 -1.97 44.31
C GLY A 250 3.65 -1.54 43.99
N ASP A 251 3.03 -0.76 44.87
CA ASP A 251 1.64 -0.31 44.70
C ASP A 251 1.46 0.56 43.47
N SER A 252 2.39 1.50 43.22
CA SER A 252 2.32 2.37 42.05
C SER A 252 2.57 1.61 40.74
N LEU A 253 3.52 0.67 40.70
CA LEU A 253 3.79 -0.16 39.52
C LEU A 253 2.63 -1.12 39.23
N PHE A 254 2.01 -1.67 40.27
CA PHE A 254 0.82 -2.52 40.09
C PHE A 254 -0.36 -1.73 39.51
N LEU A 255 -0.59 -0.53 40.03
CA LEU A 255 -1.63 0.36 39.51
C LEU A 255 -1.37 0.74 38.07
N CYS A 256 -0.11 1.05 37.70
CA CYS A 256 0.30 1.31 36.32
C CYS A 256 0.08 0.09 35.43
N ALA A 257 0.43 -1.13 35.89
CA ALA A 257 0.19 -2.34 35.13
C ALA A 257 -1.31 -2.57 34.82
N ILE A 258 -2.18 -2.32 35.82
CA ILE A 258 -3.63 -2.44 35.64
C ILE A 258 -4.15 -1.38 34.65
N THR A 259 -3.78 -0.11 34.82
CA THR A 259 -4.29 0.98 33.99
C THR A 259 -3.85 0.83 32.51
N THR A 260 -2.61 0.41 32.29
CA THR A 260 -2.12 0.15 30.96
C THR A 260 -2.77 -1.10 30.34
N ALA A 261 -2.93 -2.17 31.14
CA ALA A 261 -3.65 -3.37 30.69
C ALA A 261 -5.11 -3.07 30.31
N ILE A 262 -5.82 -2.21 31.09
CA ILE A 262 -7.19 -1.77 30.77
C ILE A 262 -7.20 -1.01 29.40
N GLY A 263 -6.20 -0.16 29.15
CA GLY A 263 -6.06 0.54 27.88
C GLY A 263 -5.98 -0.43 26.69
N PHE A 264 -5.29 -1.56 26.85
CA PHE A 264 -5.22 -2.62 25.85
C PHE A 264 -6.50 -3.48 25.82
N TYR A 265 -7.00 -3.92 26.96
CA TYR A 265 -8.18 -4.78 27.04
C TYR A 265 -9.48 -4.09 26.56
N ALA A 266 -9.49 -2.76 26.49
CA ALA A 266 -10.60 -2.01 25.93
C ALA A 266 -10.86 -2.32 24.44
N PHE A 267 -9.91 -2.94 23.75
CA PHE A 267 -10.06 -3.41 22.36
C PHE A 267 -10.73 -4.78 22.24
N MET A 268 -10.73 -5.59 23.30
CA MET A 268 -11.27 -6.95 23.25
C MET A 268 -12.75 -7.05 22.87
N PRO A 269 -13.65 -6.14 23.29
CA PRO A 269 -15.06 -6.21 22.92
C PRO A 269 -15.37 -5.58 21.55
N THR A 270 -14.36 -5.37 20.71
CA THR A 270 -14.55 -4.81 19.35
C THR A 270 -14.63 -5.92 18.32
N ASP A 271 -15.38 -5.70 17.25
CA ASP A 271 -15.54 -6.63 16.12
C ASP A 271 -14.32 -6.65 15.18
N TYR A 272 -13.17 -6.15 15.64
CA TYR A 272 -11.92 -6.14 14.86
C TYR A 272 -10.90 -7.09 15.50
N ASP A 273 -10.91 -8.35 15.08
CA ASP A 273 -10.17 -9.46 15.69
C ASP A 273 -8.67 -9.17 15.85
N GLY A 274 -8.01 -8.66 14.83
CA GLY A 274 -6.58 -8.39 14.89
C GLY A 274 -6.17 -7.40 15.97
N ILE A 275 -7.02 -6.45 16.28
CA ILE A 275 -6.80 -5.48 17.36
C ILE A 275 -7.23 -6.04 18.72
N ALA A 276 -8.30 -6.81 18.76
CA ALA A 276 -8.72 -7.49 19.97
C ALA A 276 -7.63 -8.46 20.47
N GLU A 277 -6.97 -9.21 19.58
CA GLU A 277 -5.82 -10.06 19.87
C GLU A 277 -4.62 -9.26 20.37
N LEU A 278 -4.26 -8.17 19.67
CA LEU A 278 -3.20 -7.26 20.15
C LEU A 278 -3.51 -6.74 21.54
N GLY A 279 -4.77 -6.39 21.82
CA GLY A 279 -5.26 -5.95 23.12
C GLY A 279 -5.07 -7.02 24.20
N TRP A 280 -5.45 -8.27 23.89
CA TRP A 280 -5.29 -9.41 24.79
C TRP A 280 -3.83 -9.71 25.10
N ILE A 281 -2.98 -9.82 24.07
CA ILE A 281 -1.55 -10.13 24.21
C ILE A 281 -0.83 -9.03 25.00
N SER A 282 -1.00 -7.77 24.57
CA SER A 282 -0.30 -6.63 25.17
C SER A 282 -0.78 -6.33 26.58
N GLY A 283 -2.10 -6.42 26.85
CA GLY A 283 -2.66 -6.25 28.16
C GLY A 283 -2.14 -7.29 29.17
N SER A 284 -2.14 -8.57 28.75
CA SER A 284 -1.55 -9.65 29.56
C SER A 284 -0.04 -9.47 29.73
N GLY A 285 0.64 -8.99 28.69
CA GLY A 285 2.07 -8.64 28.71
C GLY A 285 2.42 -7.62 29.78
N MET A 286 1.54 -6.66 30.09
CA MET A 286 1.78 -5.69 31.17
C MET A 286 1.81 -6.36 32.54
N PHE A 287 0.91 -7.31 32.82
CA PHE A 287 0.96 -8.09 34.08
C PHE A 287 2.20 -8.98 34.11
N ILE A 288 2.57 -9.63 33.02
CA ILE A 288 3.80 -10.43 32.92
C ILE A 288 5.02 -9.54 33.19
N SER A 289 5.11 -8.36 32.60
CA SER A 289 6.19 -7.40 32.83
C SER A 289 6.27 -6.97 34.31
N PHE A 290 5.13 -6.68 34.95
CA PHE A 290 5.08 -6.35 36.37
C PHE A 290 5.60 -7.50 37.24
N ILE A 291 5.13 -8.73 36.99
CA ILE A 291 5.53 -9.92 37.80
C ILE A 291 7.04 -10.16 37.64
N VAL A 292 7.55 -10.14 36.37
CA VAL A 292 8.98 -10.35 36.12
C VAL A 292 9.83 -9.23 36.72
N THR A 293 9.36 -7.98 36.71
CA THR A 293 10.04 -6.84 37.30
C THR A 293 10.05 -6.95 38.85
N MET A 294 9.00 -7.45 39.47
CA MET A 294 8.94 -7.58 40.95
C MET A 294 9.61 -8.85 41.48
N THR A 295 9.96 -9.79 40.64
CA THR A 295 10.60 -11.06 41.02
C THR A 295 12.03 -11.18 40.50
N LEU A 296 12.22 -11.21 39.17
CA LEU A 296 13.52 -11.44 38.55
C LEU A 296 14.48 -10.25 38.73
N LEU A 297 14.00 -9.01 38.58
CA LEU A 297 14.86 -7.82 38.68
C LEU A 297 15.49 -7.67 40.05
N PRO A 298 14.73 -7.75 41.22
CA PRO A 298 15.33 -7.73 42.56
C PRO A 298 16.34 -8.86 42.79
N ALA A 299 16.06 -10.07 42.24
CA ALA A 299 17.00 -11.20 42.38
C ALA A 299 18.32 -10.92 41.64
N LEU A 300 18.26 -10.39 40.40
CA LEU A 300 19.44 -9.99 39.64
C LEU A 300 20.22 -8.87 40.34
N LEU A 301 19.54 -7.86 40.88
CA LEU A 301 20.16 -6.76 41.62
C LEU A 301 20.77 -7.22 42.97
N GLY A 302 20.26 -8.32 43.54
CA GLY A 302 20.84 -8.98 44.71
C GLY A 302 22.19 -9.64 44.39
N ILE A 303 22.36 -10.18 43.21
CA ILE A 303 23.55 -10.91 42.73
C ILE A 303 24.60 -9.98 42.12
N PHE A 304 24.20 -9.03 41.30
CA PHE A 304 25.09 -8.18 40.53
C PHE A 304 25.85 -7.19 41.39
N PRO A 305 27.15 -6.91 41.09
CA PRO A 305 27.98 -6.00 41.90
C PRO A 305 27.67 -4.53 41.59
N VAL A 306 26.44 -4.09 41.90
CA VAL A 306 26.03 -2.69 41.77
C VAL A 306 26.76 -1.86 42.84
N LYS A 307 27.36 -0.74 42.43
CA LYS A 307 28.06 0.18 43.37
C LYS A 307 27.13 1.33 43.77
N ALA A 308 27.09 1.65 45.06
CA ALA A 308 26.45 2.85 45.53
C ALA A 308 27.23 4.08 45.03
N LYS A 309 26.69 4.78 44.01
CA LYS A 309 27.23 6.08 43.62
C LYS A 309 26.45 7.18 44.31
N PRO A 310 27.12 8.12 44.99
CA PRO A 310 26.42 9.26 45.59
C PRO A 310 25.66 10.02 44.49
N ILE A 311 24.40 10.36 44.79
CA ILE A 311 23.65 11.24 43.93
C ILE A 311 24.31 12.60 44.00
N VAL A 312 25.08 12.96 42.92
CA VAL A 312 25.69 14.28 42.85
C VAL A 312 24.56 15.30 42.77
N ARG A 313 24.26 15.91 43.90
CA ARG A 313 23.49 17.14 43.96
C ARG A 313 24.37 18.20 43.29
N SER A 314 24.06 18.57 42.05
CA SER A 314 24.77 19.63 41.35
C SER A 314 24.75 20.89 42.22
N SER A 315 25.96 21.43 42.52
CA SER A 315 26.07 22.68 43.27
C SER A 315 25.37 23.82 42.52
N PRO A 316 24.71 24.76 43.23
CA PRO A 316 23.85 25.78 42.64
C PRO A 316 24.53 26.80 41.72
N ASP A 317 25.84 26.81 41.62
CA ASP A 317 26.62 27.96 41.13
C ASP A 317 27.05 27.94 39.64
N SER A 318 26.71 26.94 38.83
CA SER A 318 27.03 26.98 37.40
C SER A 318 25.90 27.65 36.57
N SER A 319 26.27 28.42 35.55
CA SER A 319 25.32 29.10 34.64
C SER A 319 24.36 28.11 33.95
N LEU A 320 24.82 26.91 33.65
CA LEU A 320 24.00 25.78 33.20
C LEU A 320 22.94 25.37 34.22
N ASN A 321 23.25 25.41 35.52
CA ASN A 321 22.31 25.09 36.56
C ASN A 321 21.16 26.15 36.74
N LYS A 322 21.41 27.43 36.40
CA LYS A 322 20.36 28.45 36.40
C LYS A 322 19.31 28.22 35.29
N SER A 323 19.72 27.90 34.11
CA SER A 323 18.81 27.61 32.99
C SER A 323 18.02 26.32 33.28
N VAL A 324 18.66 25.26 33.73
CA VAL A 324 17.98 24.00 34.12
C VAL A 324 17.02 24.23 35.27
N ASN A 325 17.37 24.97 36.33
CA ASN A 325 16.49 25.30 37.43
C ASN A 325 15.30 26.17 36.98
N SER A 326 15.50 27.12 36.04
CA SER A 326 14.42 27.89 35.46
C SER A 326 13.41 27.03 34.72
N PHE A 327 13.91 26.04 33.94
CA PHE A 327 13.04 25.08 33.26
C PHE A 327 12.27 24.18 34.23
N LEU A 328 12.93 23.68 35.27
CA LEU A 328 12.28 22.82 36.28
C LEU A 328 11.22 23.56 37.12
N THR A 329 11.36 24.88 37.33
CA THR A 329 10.39 25.71 38.07
C THR A 329 9.31 26.32 37.18
N PHE A 330 9.50 26.34 35.84
CA PHE A 330 8.61 26.96 34.87
C PHE A 330 7.11 26.61 35.07
N PRO A 331 6.69 25.32 35.22
CA PRO A 331 5.28 24.96 35.37
C PRO A 331 4.64 25.49 36.65
N VAL A 332 5.44 25.64 37.68
CA VAL A 332 4.98 26.16 38.99
C VAL A 332 4.92 27.69 38.97
N THR A 333 5.95 28.33 38.43
CA THR A 333 6.05 29.79 38.36
C THR A 333 4.96 30.42 37.50
N TYR A 334 4.66 29.80 36.34
CA TYR A 334 3.67 30.30 35.37
C TYR A 334 2.33 29.53 35.44
N ALA A 335 2.03 28.89 36.57
CA ALA A 335 0.86 28.01 36.67
C ALA A 335 -0.48 28.64 36.24
N LYS A 336 -0.72 29.92 36.54
CA LYS A 336 -1.96 30.63 36.12
C LYS A 336 -2.02 30.76 34.56
N ALA A 337 -0.93 31.17 33.93
CA ALA A 337 -0.87 31.34 32.50
C ALA A 337 -1.04 29.98 31.78
N ILE A 338 -0.37 28.92 32.27
CA ILE A 338 -0.47 27.56 31.72
C ILE A 338 -1.91 27.07 31.75
N LYS A 339 -2.64 27.26 32.86
CA LYS A 339 -4.05 26.85 32.98
C LYS A 339 -4.94 27.59 32.00
N ILE A 340 -4.79 28.93 31.88
CA ILE A 340 -5.59 29.71 30.92
C ILE A 340 -5.31 29.28 29.49
N ILE A 341 -4.04 29.15 29.13
CA ILE A 341 -3.62 28.70 27.77
C ILE A 341 -4.16 27.29 27.49
N SER A 342 -4.05 26.35 28.44
CA SER A 342 -4.58 24.99 28.30
C SER A 342 -6.09 24.98 28.03
N ILE A 343 -6.85 25.82 28.72
CA ILE A 343 -8.31 25.94 28.51
C ILE A 343 -8.60 26.51 27.12
N ILE A 344 -7.89 27.57 26.70
CA ILE A 344 -8.06 28.15 25.37
C ILE A 344 -7.75 27.11 24.27
N ILE A 345 -6.65 26.39 24.41
CA ILE A 345 -6.27 25.32 23.48
C ILE A 345 -7.34 24.21 23.48
N ALA A 346 -7.84 23.78 24.64
CA ALA A 346 -8.88 22.75 24.72
C ALA A 346 -10.17 23.18 23.98
N ILE A 347 -10.58 24.45 24.14
CA ILE A 347 -11.75 24.98 23.43
C ILE A 347 -11.49 25.02 21.92
N ALA A 348 -10.31 25.48 21.48
CA ALA A 348 -9.95 25.50 20.07
C ALA A 348 -9.95 24.09 19.46
N LEU A 349 -9.44 23.09 20.20
CA LEU A 349 -9.39 21.71 19.73
C LEU A 349 -10.78 21.10 19.54
N ILE A 350 -11.79 21.47 20.36
CA ILE A 350 -13.19 21.03 20.19
C ILE A 350 -13.73 21.43 18.79
N TRP A 351 -13.30 22.57 18.24
CA TRP A 351 -13.70 23.04 16.90
C TRP A 351 -12.88 22.39 15.77
N VAL A 352 -11.70 21.86 16.09
CA VAL A 352 -10.78 21.24 15.11
C VAL A 352 -11.03 19.74 14.98
N LEU A 353 -11.30 19.04 16.08
CA LEU A 353 -11.48 17.58 16.10
C LEU A 353 -12.52 17.02 15.11
N PRO A 354 -13.68 17.66 14.86
CA PRO A 354 -14.64 17.16 13.86
C PRO A 354 -14.13 17.15 12.41
N LYS A 355 -12.98 17.79 12.13
CA LYS A 355 -12.36 17.84 10.82
C LYS A 355 -11.34 16.72 10.60
N VAL A 356 -11.11 15.89 11.61
CA VAL A 356 -10.21 14.73 11.49
C VAL A 356 -10.83 13.73 10.54
N GLU A 357 -10.14 13.45 9.46
CA GLU A 357 -10.55 12.52 8.42
C GLU A 357 -10.00 11.12 8.69
N PHE A 358 -10.72 10.11 8.21
CA PHE A 358 -10.28 8.71 8.22
C PHE A 358 -10.05 8.26 6.77
N ASP A 359 -8.93 7.63 6.51
CA ASP A 359 -8.59 7.06 5.20
C ASP A 359 -9.12 5.62 5.11
N HIS A 360 -10.09 5.41 4.23
CA HIS A 360 -10.72 4.12 3.97
C HIS A 360 -9.94 3.26 2.99
N ASN A 361 -8.96 3.85 2.26
CA ASN A 361 -8.20 3.14 1.25
C ASN A 361 -7.05 2.34 1.89
N THR A 362 -7.19 1.01 1.91
CA THR A 362 -6.19 0.10 2.47
C THR A 362 -4.89 0.06 1.65
N LEU A 363 -4.92 0.39 0.36
CA LEU A 363 -3.70 0.48 -0.46
C LEU A 363 -2.74 1.56 0.05
N ASN A 364 -3.25 2.63 0.67
CA ASN A 364 -2.43 3.69 1.26
C ASN A 364 -1.63 3.21 2.50
N LEU A 365 -1.90 2.00 2.99
CA LEU A 365 -1.14 1.39 4.09
C LEU A 365 0.06 0.59 3.60
N GLN A 366 0.03 0.14 2.36
CA GLN A 366 1.05 -0.72 1.76
C GLN A 366 2.29 0.08 1.33
N ASN A 367 3.34 -0.62 0.97
CA ASN A 367 4.56 0.00 0.45
C ASN A 367 4.34 0.42 -1.02
N PRO A 368 4.36 1.72 -1.35
CA PRO A 368 4.13 2.19 -2.72
C PRO A 368 5.25 1.79 -3.70
N GLU A 369 6.40 1.31 -3.21
CA GLU A 369 7.50 0.85 -4.05
C GLU A 369 7.33 -0.61 -4.51
N ASN A 370 6.41 -1.36 -3.91
CA ASN A 370 6.11 -2.73 -4.31
C ASN A 370 5.54 -2.78 -5.74
N GLU A 371 5.90 -3.82 -6.50
CA GLU A 371 5.46 -3.98 -7.88
C GLU A 371 3.94 -4.15 -7.98
N SER A 372 3.36 -4.97 -7.10
CA SER A 372 1.92 -5.19 -7.10
C SER A 372 1.12 -3.92 -6.84
N VAL A 373 1.59 -3.09 -5.90
CA VAL A 373 0.96 -1.80 -5.56
C VAL A 373 1.07 -0.82 -6.73
N LYS A 374 2.26 -0.67 -7.32
CA LYS A 374 2.46 0.19 -8.50
C LYS A 374 1.57 -0.25 -9.67
N THR A 375 1.52 -1.55 -9.93
CA THR A 375 0.68 -2.10 -10.99
C THR A 375 -0.79 -1.84 -10.72
N TYR A 376 -1.23 -2.07 -9.49
CA TYR A 376 -2.63 -1.84 -9.11
C TYR A 376 -3.03 -0.35 -9.21
N LEU A 377 -2.15 0.55 -8.80
CA LEU A 377 -2.38 1.99 -8.91
C LEU A 377 -2.42 2.47 -10.38
N ASP A 378 -1.58 1.89 -11.24
CA ASP A 378 -1.63 2.15 -12.68
C ASP A 378 -2.96 1.69 -13.30
N LEU A 379 -3.50 0.53 -12.86
CA LEU A 379 -4.81 0.04 -13.28
C LEU A 379 -5.95 0.90 -12.75
N LEU A 380 -5.86 1.39 -11.50
CA LEU A 380 -6.85 2.31 -10.94
C LEU A 380 -6.90 3.68 -11.62
N ALA A 381 -5.80 4.09 -12.27
CA ALA A 381 -5.75 5.35 -13.00
C ALA A 381 -6.46 5.27 -14.37
N ASP A 382 -6.66 4.07 -14.88
CA ASP A 382 -7.34 3.77 -16.13
C ASP A 382 -8.78 3.33 -15.84
N SER A 383 -9.77 4.05 -16.38
CA SER A 383 -11.19 3.74 -16.12
C SER A 383 -11.62 2.40 -16.70
N GLU A 384 -11.05 1.98 -17.85
CA GLU A 384 -11.42 0.75 -18.53
C GLU A 384 -10.88 -0.51 -17.82
N SER A 385 -9.73 -0.41 -17.15
CA SER A 385 -9.07 -1.53 -16.48
C SER A 385 -9.08 -1.44 -14.95
N SER A 386 -9.90 -0.54 -14.38
CA SER A 386 -9.93 -0.34 -12.92
C SER A 386 -10.40 -1.61 -12.19
N PRO A 387 -9.60 -2.15 -11.26
CA PRO A 387 -10.00 -3.32 -10.47
C PRO A 387 -10.95 -2.97 -9.30
N TRP A 388 -11.28 -1.69 -9.10
CA TRP A 388 -12.20 -1.25 -8.04
C TRP A 388 -13.60 -1.09 -8.57
N THR A 389 -14.25 -2.21 -8.77
CA THR A 389 -15.64 -2.34 -9.16
C THR A 389 -16.51 -2.77 -8.01
N THR A 390 -17.80 -2.57 -8.14
CA THR A 390 -18.81 -3.11 -7.22
C THR A 390 -19.68 -4.13 -7.95
N GLU A 391 -20.29 -5.02 -7.20
CA GLU A 391 -20.97 -6.18 -7.74
C GLU A 391 -22.39 -6.30 -7.18
N ILE A 392 -23.32 -6.78 -8.00
CA ILE A 392 -24.67 -7.15 -7.59
C ILE A 392 -25.01 -8.52 -8.17
N LEU A 393 -25.63 -9.38 -7.36
CA LEU A 393 -26.17 -10.67 -7.80
C LEU A 393 -27.68 -10.55 -7.98
N VAL A 394 -28.18 -11.04 -9.11
CA VAL A 394 -29.60 -11.11 -9.45
C VAL A 394 -30.04 -12.53 -9.80
N ASP A 395 -31.32 -12.82 -9.69
CA ASP A 395 -31.85 -14.19 -9.81
C ASP A 395 -32.20 -14.57 -11.27
N SER A 396 -32.29 -13.63 -12.19
CA SER A 396 -32.65 -13.88 -13.59
C SER A 396 -32.02 -12.87 -14.56
N GLU A 397 -31.97 -13.23 -15.84
CA GLU A 397 -31.51 -12.38 -16.93
C GLU A 397 -32.40 -11.13 -17.10
N ASP A 398 -33.72 -11.29 -17.02
CA ASP A 398 -34.67 -10.16 -17.12
C ASP A 398 -34.41 -9.12 -16.00
N GLU A 399 -34.08 -9.61 -14.80
CA GLU A 399 -33.72 -8.74 -13.67
C GLU A 399 -32.38 -8.03 -13.91
N ALA A 400 -31.40 -8.72 -14.53
CA ALA A 400 -30.13 -8.15 -14.90
C ALA A 400 -30.27 -6.99 -15.89
N ILE A 401 -31.06 -7.17 -16.95
CA ILE A 401 -31.34 -6.13 -17.95
C ILE A 401 -32.01 -4.91 -17.30
N LEU A 402 -33.04 -5.12 -16.50
CA LEU A 402 -33.74 -4.02 -15.81
C LEU A 402 -32.83 -3.29 -14.80
N LEU A 403 -31.93 -4.02 -14.17
CA LEU A 403 -30.98 -3.45 -13.23
C LEU A 403 -29.89 -2.65 -13.93
N GLU A 404 -29.36 -3.15 -15.05
CA GLU A 404 -28.39 -2.45 -15.88
C GLU A 404 -28.94 -1.10 -16.35
N GLU A 405 -30.17 -1.07 -16.89
CA GLU A 405 -30.82 0.18 -17.30
C GLU A 405 -30.90 1.19 -16.15
N LYS A 406 -31.25 0.75 -14.93
CA LYS A 406 -31.32 1.61 -13.75
C LYS A 406 -29.94 2.10 -13.32
N LEU A 407 -28.95 1.23 -13.31
CA LEU A 407 -27.57 1.56 -12.91
C LEU A 407 -26.96 2.60 -13.85
N LYS A 408 -27.15 2.47 -15.16
CA LYS A 408 -26.69 3.43 -16.18
C LYS A 408 -27.31 4.83 -16.04
N THR A 409 -28.41 4.97 -15.31
CA THR A 409 -28.98 6.31 -15.00
C THR A 409 -28.24 7.02 -13.85
N LEU A 410 -27.40 6.34 -13.11
CA LEU A 410 -26.70 6.91 -11.96
C LEU A 410 -25.45 7.69 -12.40
N PRO A 411 -25.28 8.94 -11.96
CA PRO A 411 -24.21 9.83 -12.48
C PRO A 411 -22.78 9.43 -12.09
N LEU A 412 -22.60 8.51 -11.13
CA LEU A 412 -21.29 8.04 -10.71
C LEU A 412 -20.95 6.63 -11.25
N VAL A 413 -21.87 6.03 -12.01
CA VAL A 413 -21.67 4.76 -12.71
C VAL A 413 -21.22 5.05 -14.13
N ASP A 414 -20.12 4.48 -14.55
CA ASP A 414 -19.57 4.58 -15.90
C ASP A 414 -20.15 3.49 -16.79
N ASP A 415 -19.93 2.24 -16.38
CA ASP A 415 -20.36 1.07 -17.14
C ASP A 415 -20.86 -0.04 -16.21
N VAL A 416 -21.67 -0.90 -16.77
CA VAL A 416 -22.18 -2.12 -16.12
C VAL A 416 -21.84 -3.31 -17.00
N THR A 417 -20.94 -4.15 -16.51
CA THR A 417 -20.48 -5.34 -17.23
C THR A 417 -21.13 -6.60 -16.63
N TRP A 418 -21.68 -7.43 -17.51
CA TRP A 418 -22.21 -8.76 -17.17
C TRP A 418 -22.21 -9.63 -18.42
N LEU A 419 -22.74 -10.84 -18.35
CA LEU A 419 -22.65 -11.81 -19.44
C LEU A 419 -23.13 -11.28 -20.81
N ASN A 420 -24.19 -10.46 -20.82
CA ASN A 420 -24.75 -9.91 -22.06
C ASN A 420 -23.77 -9.03 -22.85
N LYS A 421 -22.78 -8.43 -22.19
CA LYS A 421 -21.76 -7.62 -22.87
C LYS A 421 -20.86 -8.44 -23.80
N PHE A 422 -20.83 -9.76 -23.61
CA PHE A 422 -20.09 -10.70 -24.47
C PHE A 422 -20.96 -11.24 -25.63
N ILE A 423 -22.21 -10.76 -25.73
CA ILE A 423 -23.12 -11.06 -26.83
C ILE A 423 -23.23 -9.79 -27.68
N PRO A 424 -22.70 -9.78 -28.91
CA PRO A 424 -22.74 -8.59 -29.76
C PRO A 424 -24.17 -8.15 -30.06
N GLU A 425 -24.42 -6.86 -30.01
CA GLU A 425 -25.68 -6.28 -30.48
C GLU A 425 -25.75 -6.30 -32.02
N GLN A 426 -26.96 -6.26 -32.58
CA GLN A 426 -27.19 -6.18 -34.05
C GLN A 426 -26.46 -7.28 -34.85
N GLN A 427 -26.43 -8.51 -34.31
CA GLN A 427 -25.63 -9.60 -34.88
C GLN A 427 -26.02 -9.94 -36.35
N GLU A 428 -27.29 -9.89 -36.70
CA GLU A 428 -27.74 -10.20 -38.05
C GLU A 428 -27.11 -9.24 -39.10
N ASP A 429 -27.07 -7.95 -38.78
CA ASP A 429 -26.49 -6.94 -39.65
C ASP A 429 -24.96 -7.08 -39.72
N LYS A 430 -24.32 -7.26 -38.54
CA LYS A 430 -22.87 -7.46 -38.46
C LYS A 430 -22.41 -8.75 -39.16
N LEU A 431 -23.13 -9.85 -39.01
CA LEU A 431 -22.83 -11.11 -39.72
C LEU A 431 -23.00 -10.97 -41.24
N SER A 432 -23.98 -10.17 -41.69
CA SER A 432 -24.14 -9.88 -43.10
C SER A 432 -22.91 -9.14 -43.67
N ILE A 433 -22.36 -8.17 -42.94
CA ILE A 433 -21.14 -7.46 -43.34
C ILE A 433 -19.94 -8.42 -43.36
N ILE A 434 -19.83 -9.32 -42.37
CA ILE A 434 -18.74 -10.32 -42.30
C ILE A 434 -18.86 -11.29 -43.49
N GLU A 435 -20.07 -11.70 -43.90
CA GLU A 435 -20.30 -12.56 -45.06
C GLU A 435 -19.91 -11.82 -46.36
N GLU A 436 -20.19 -10.52 -46.47
CA GLU A 436 -19.70 -9.70 -47.58
C GLU A 436 -18.17 -9.63 -47.64
N MET A 437 -17.53 -9.46 -46.46
CA MET A 437 -16.07 -9.50 -46.35
C MET A 437 -15.50 -10.86 -46.75
N ASP A 438 -16.13 -11.97 -46.39
CA ASP A 438 -15.71 -13.31 -46.76
C ASP A 438 -15.79 -13.48 -48.29
N ILE A 439 -16.85 -13.01 -48.94
CA ILE A 439 -17.00 -13.03 -50.39
C ILE A 439 -15.88 -12.22 -51.08
N ILE A 440 -15.55 -11.02 -50.57
CA ILE A 440 -14.49 -10.17 -51.09
C ILE A 440 -13.13 -10.87 -51.00
N LEU A 441 -12.88 -11.58 -49.89
CA LEU A 441 -11.60 -12.20 -49.59
C LEU A 441 -11.50 -13.67 -50.07
N SER A 442 -12.61 -14.30 -50.48
CA SER A 442 -12.71 -15.72 -50.85
C SER A 442 -11.81 -16.14 -52.02
N GLY A 443 -11.32 -15.19 -52.83
CA GLY A 443 -10.37 -15.45 -53.90
C GLY A 443 -8.90 -15.49 -53.50
N MET A 444 -8.59 -15.18 -52.23
CA MET A 444 -7.21 -15.12 -51.76
C MET A 444 -6.75 -16.46 -51.16
N ASN A 445 -5.52 -16.84 -51.51
CA ASN A 445 -4.88 -18.00 -50.89
C ASN A 445 -4.07 -17.55 -49.69
N LEU A 446 -4.71 -17.57 -48.50
CA LEU A 446 -4.10 -17.10 -47.25
C LEU A 446 -2.94 -17.99 -46.78
N ASN A 447 -2.81 -19.20 -47.33
CA ASN A 447 -1.73 -20.14 -47.03
C ASN A 447 -0.73 -20.22 -48.19
N SER A 448 0.27 -19.33 -48.18
CA SER A 448 1.30 -19.37 -49.23
C SER A 448 2.11 -20.66 -49.21
N THR A 449 2.28 -21.23 -50.38
CA THR A 449 3.10 -22.45 -50.59
C THR A 449 4.41 -22.19 -51.33
N LEU A 450 4.70 -20.93 -51.63
CA LEU A 450 5.91 -20.57 -52.36
C LEU A 450 7.16 -20.72 -51.47
N PRO A 451 8.28 -21.25 -52.01
CA PRO A 451 9.51 -21.39 -51.27
C PRO A 451 10.12 -20.04 -50.94
N SER A 452 10.82 -19.96 -49.79
CA SER A 452 11.54 -18.75 -49.40
C SER A 452 12.50 -18.29 -50.50
N PRO A 453 12.55 -16.98 -50.78
CA PRO A 453 13.40 -16.45 -51.84
C PRO A 453 14.88 -16.57 -51.52
N THR A 454 15.69 -16.73 -52.53
CA THR A 454 17.14 -16.65 -52.44
C THR A 454 17.58 -15.20 -52.21
N ASP A 455 18.80 -14.98 -51.70
CA ASP A 455 19.35 -13.64 -51.53
C ASP A 455 19.35 -12.82 -52.81
N GLU A 456 19.62 -13.50 -53.97
CA GLU A 456 19.59 -12.85 -55.28
C GLU A 456 18.17 -12.37 -55.64
N GLU A 457 17.15 -13.18 -55.37
CA GLU A 457 15.74 -12.82 -55.60
C GLU A 457 15.30 -11.66 -54.71
N ARG A 458 15.70 -11.64 -53.43
CA ARG A 458 15.47 -10.52 -52.47
C ARG A 458 16.09 -9.23 -53.00
N ILE A 459 17.36 -9.28 -53.41
CA ILE A 459 18.08 -8.13 -53.96
C ILE A 459 17.45 -7.64 -55.26
N VAL A 460 17.03 -8.54 -56.12
CA VAL A 460 16.35 -8.19 -57.37
C VAL A 460 15.04 -7.47 -57.12
N ALA A 461 14.23 -7.95 -56.14
CA ALA A 461 12.96 -7.30 -55.78
C ALA A 461 13.19 -5.89 -55.23
N ILE A 462 14.15 -5.73 -54.31
CA ILE A 462 14.51 -4.41 -53.74
C ILE A 462 15.00 -3.47 -54.86
N ASN A 463 15.82 -3.97 -55.78
CA ASN A 463 16.38 -3.15 -56.86
C ASN A 463 15.35 -2.76 -57.91
N LYS A 464 14.36 -3.61 -58.20
CA LYS A 464 13.24 -3.26 -59.10
C LYS A 464 12.45 -2.09 -58.54
N LEU A 465 12.04 -2.17 -57.26
CA LEU A 465 11.31 -1.09 -56.60
C LEU A 465 12.13 0.21 -56.60
N LEU A 466 13.43 0.13 -56.28
CA LEU A 466 14.34 1.28 -56.36
C LEU A 466 14.39 1.91 -57.75
N LEU A 467 14.48 1.11 -58.79
CA LEU A 467 14.50 1.59 -60.17
C LEU A 467 13.16 2.21 -60.61
N LEU A 468 12.03 1.63 -60.17
CA LEU A 468 10.71 2.17 -60.43
C LEU A 468 10.57 3.58 -59.83
N ILE A 469 10.87 3.72 -58.54
CA ILE A 469 10.77 5.04 -57.86
C ILE A 469 11.74 6.05 -58.49
N LYS A 470 12.91 5.60 -58.93
CA LYS A 470 13.93 6.45 -59.54
C LYS A 470 13.54 6.89 -60.95
N SER A 471 12.75 6.10 -61.71
CA SER A 471 12.36 6.40 -63.07
C SER A 471 11.33 7.52 -63.21
N ASP A 472 10.48 7.72 -62.17
CA ASP A 472 9.45 8.75 -62.17
C ASP A 472 9.42 9.56 -60.82
N GLN A 473 10.55 10.13 -60.50
CA GLN A 473 10.72 10.95 -59.27
C GLN A 473 9.79 12.17 -59.22
N GLN A 474 9.35 12.68 -60.38
CA GLN A 474 8.56 13.90 -60.45
C GLN A 474 7.11 13.63 -60.02
N THR A 475 6.54 12.51 -60.41
CA THR A 475 5.18 12.09 -60.04
C THR A 475 5.15 11.44 -58.66
N LEU A 476 6.08 10.53 -58.40
CA LEU A 476 6.17 9.80 -57.14
C LEU A 476 6.64 10.68 -55.96
N GLY A 477 7.32 11.81 -56.24
CA GLY A 477 7.65 12.81 -55.20
C GLY A 477 6.43 13.52 -54.60
N GLN A 478 5.23 13.35 -55.17
CA GLN A 478 3.97 13.82 -54.61
C GLN A 478 3.37 12.83 -53.59
N ILE A 479 3.82 11.58 -53.60
CA ILE A 479 3.41 10.59 -52.57
C ILE A 479 4.22 10.82 -51.29
N PRO A 480 3.56 11.07 -50.18
CA PRO A 480 4.27 11.25 -48.90
C PRO A 480 5.22 10.08 -48.61
N HIS A 481 6.38 10.38 -48.11
CA HIS A 481 7.43 9.42 -47.73
C HIS A 481 8.10 8.61 -48.86
N ALA A 482 7.65 8.72 -50.11
CA ALA A 482 8.24 7.96 -51.25
C ALA A 482 9.69 8.35 -51.55
N MET A 483 10.04 9.63 -51.45
CA MET A 483 11.42 10.10 -51.61
C MET A 483 12.35 9.67 -50.49
N ASP A 484 11.83 9.53 -49.28
CA ASP A 484 12.55 8.97 -48.14
C ASP A 484 12.81 7.48 -48.35
N LEU A 485 11.80 6.73 -48.84
CA LEU A 485 11.97 5.33 -49.23
C LEU A 485 13.08 5.16 -50.30
N LEU A 486 13.09 6.01 -51.30
CA LEU A 486 14.15 5.97 -52.35
C LEU A 486 15.55 6.11 -51.72
N ASN A 487 15.72 7.08 -50.85
CA ASN A 487 16.99 7.30 -50.14
C ASN A 487 17.40 6.07 -49.30
N LYS A 488 16.46 5.48 -48.58
CA LYS A 488 16.72 4.31 -47.72
C LYS A 488 17.04 3.06 -48.55
N LEU A 489 16.32 2.84 -49.64
CA LEU A 489 16.64 1.77 -50.57
C LEU A 489 18.05 1.92 -51.15
N GLU A 490 18.47 3.15 -51.53
CA GLU A 490 19.83 3.40 -52.05
C GLU A 490 20.89 3.15 -50.94
N ILE A 491 20.65 3.60 -49.74
CA ILE A 491 21.58 3.38 -48.61
C ILE A 491 21.68 1.88 -48.30
N PHE A 492 20.57 1.19 -48.24
CA PHE A 492 20.51 -0.25 -47.97
C PHE A 492 21.24 -1.04 -49.06
N MET A 493 20.99 -0.73 -50.35
CA MET A 493 21.65 -1.39 -51.47
C MET A 493 23.16 -1.17 -51.50
N LYS A 494 23.62 0.02 -51.13
CA LYS A 494 25.07 0.31 -50.96
C LYS A 494 25.65 -0.45 -49.78
N HIS A 495 24.94 -0.49 -48.65
CA HIS A 495 25.40 -1.16 -47.44
C HIS A 495 25.55 -2.68 -47.66
N GLN A 496 24.50 -3.34 -48.19
CA GLN A 496 24.53 -4.79 -48.46
C GLN A 496 25.64 -5.19 -49.47
N ALA A 497 25.95 -4.32 -50.44
CA ALA A 497 27.00 -4.60 -51.43
C ALA A 497 28.43 -4.58 -50.83
N LEU A 498 28.63 -3.98 -49.67
CA LEU A 498 29.90 -3.93 -48.95
C LEU A 498 30.11 -5.13 -48.00
N LEU A 499 29.07 -5.90 -47.74
CA LEU A 499 29.07 -7.03 -46.80
C LEU A 499 29.53 -8.33 -47.47
N GLY A 500 30.12 -9.20 -46.68
CA GLY A 500 30.37 -10.60 -47.09
C GLY A 500 29.04 -11.37 -47.22
N GLU A 501 29.09 -12.51 -47.92
CA GLU A 501 27.91 -13.30 -48.22
C GLU A 501 27.05 -13.66 -47.01
N GLN A 502 27.67 -14.09 -45.91
CA GLN A 502 26.97 -14.44 -44.69
C GLN A 502 26.29 -13.22 -44.01
N GLN A 503 27.01 -12.10 -43.87
CA GLN A 503 26.47 -10.88 -43.27
C GLN A 503 25.37 -10.25 -44.13
N ARG A 504 25.46 -10.38 -45.43
CA ARG A 504 24.42 -9.93 -46.37
C ARG A 504 23.15 -10.77 -46.23
N ASN A 505 23.30 -12.10 -46.12
CA ASN A 505 22.15 -12.99 -45.88
C ASN A 505 21.46 -12.64 -44.57
N GLU A 506 22.21 -12.47 -43.48
CA GLU A 506 21.70 -12.05 -42.15
C GLU A 506 20.95 -10.71 -42.24
N LEU A 507 21.47 -9.73 -42.98
CA LEU A 507 20.85 -8.42 -43.14
C LEU A 507 19.52 -8.52 -43.89
N LEU A 508 19.49 -9.30 -44.99
CA LEU A 508 18.30 -9.50 -45.81
C LEU A 508 17.19 -10.27 -45.08
N ILE A 509 17.56 -11.31 -44.33
CA ILE A 509 16.63 -12.04 -43.47
C ILE A 509 16.08 -11.13 -42.38
N LYS A 510 16.93 -10.32 -41.77
CA LYS A 510 16.50 -9.37 -40.74
C LYS A 510 15.52 -8.34 -41.27
N LEU A 511 15.70 -7.85 -42.49
CA LEU A 511 14.74 -6.96 -43.14
C LEU A 511 13.42 -7.66 -43.40
N GLU A 512 13.45 -8.91 -43.89
CA GLU A 512 12.25 -9.70 -44.15
C GLU A 512 11.46 -9.96 -42.84
N HIS A 513 12.13 -10.36 -41.78
CA HIS A 513 11.52 -10.53 -40.48
C HIS A 513 10.91 -9.21 -39.95
N SER A 514 11.64 -8.10 -40.07
CA SER A 514 11.14 -6.79 -39.65
C SER A 514 9.87 -6.36 -40.38
N LEU A 515 9.72 -6.73 -41.65
CA LEU A 515 8.57 -6.35 -42.48
C LEU A 515 7.39 -7.33 -42.40
N LEU A 516 7.64 -8.63 -42.23
CA LEU A 516 6.66 -9.67 -42.54
C LEU A 516 6.35 -10.66 -41.41
N ASP A 517 7.12 -10.74 -40.33
CA ASP A 517 6.89 -11.74 -39.26
C ASP A 517 5.48 -11.71 -38.67
N SER A 518 4.87 -10.52 -38.54
CA SER A 518 3.52 -10.39 -38.02
C SER A 518 2.40 -10.69 -38.99
N LEU A 519 2.72 -10.77 -40.32
CA LEU A 519 1.72 -10.93 -41.39
C LEU A 519 1.00 -12.28 -41.32
N PRO A 520 1.68 -13.46 -41.26
CA PRO A 520 0.99 -14.76 -41.29
C PRO A 520 -0.01 -14.91 -40.13
N GLY A 521 0.38 -14.47 -38.92
CA GLY A 521 -0.51 -14.51 -37.77
C GLY A 521 -1.73 -13.61 -37.93
N ARG A 522 -1.59 -12.45 -38.58
CA ARG A 522 -2.70 -11.55 -38.86
C ARG A 522 -3.63 -12.03 -39.96
N LEU A 523 -3.09 -12.65 -40.99
CA LEU A 523 -3.92 -13.30 -42.01
C LEU A 523 -4.74 -14.45 -41.43
N ALA A 524 -4.12 -15.30 -40.58
CA ALA A 524 -4.83 -16.37 -39.90
C ALA A 524 -5.91 -15.83 -38.93
N SER A 525 -5.65 -14.70 -38.22
CA SER A 525 -6.65 -14.06 -37.41
C SER A 525 -7.81 -13.47 -38.23
N LEU A 526 -7.52 -12.89 -39.40
CA LEU A 526 -8.53 -12.39 -40.30
C LEU A 526 -9.40 -13.53 -40.81
N GLU A 527 -8.80 -14.63 -41.30
CA GLU A 527 -9.51 -15.85 -41.74
C GLU A 527 -10.46 -16.38 -40.64
N ALA A 528 -9.96 -16.52 -39.41
CA ALA A 528 -10.78 -16.95 -38.29
C ALA A 528 -11.92 -15.98 -37.95
N SER A 529 -11.72 -14.67 -38.21
CA SER A 529 -12.77 -13.67 -37.99
C SER A 529 -13.90 -13.72 -39.01
N LEU A 530 -13.62 -14.25 -40.21
CA LEU A 530 -14.63 -14.43 -41.28
C LEU A 530 -15.50 -15.66 -41.05
N GLU A 531 -15.08 -16.61 -40.23
CA GLU A 531 -15.87 -17.77 -39.79
C GLU A 531 -16.79 -17.46 -38.61
N ALA A 532 -17.09 -16.19 -38.35
CA ALA A 532 -17.91 -15.78 -37.20
C ALA A 532 -19.34 -16.35 -37.31
N GLU A 533 -19.82 -16.91 -36.20
CA GLU A 533 -21.19 -17.42 -36.03
C GLU A 533 -21.93 -16.56 -35.01
N ALA A 534 -23.27 -16.67 -35.00
CA ALA A 534 -24.08 -15.99 -33.99
C ALA A 534 -23.74 -16.48 -32.59
N VAL A 535 -23.52 -15.53 -31.68
CA VAL A 535 -23.17 -15.79 -30.29
C VAL A 535 -24.43 -15.66 -29.43
N ASP A 536 -24.72 -16.69 -28.65
CA ASP A 536 -25.73 -16.67 -27.60
C ASP A 536 -25.16 -17.24 -26.28
N VAL A 537 -25.94 -17.13 -25.19
CA VAL A 537 -25.49 -17.60 -23.87
C VAL A 537 -25.11 -19.07 -23.87
N SER A 538 -25.71 -19.89 -24.75
CA SER A 538 -25.52 -21.35 -24.78
C SER A 538 -24.22 -21.77 -25.46
N ASN A 539 -23.68 -20.94 -26.36
CA ASN A 539 -22.45 -21.23 -27.09
C ASN A 539 -21.21 -20.46 -26.59
N LEU A 540 -21.38 -19.64 -25.52
CA LEU A 540 -20.25 -19.03 -24.84
C LEU A 540 -19.38 -20.09 -24.16
N PRO A 541 -18.02 -19.91 -24.13
CA PRO A 541 -17.13 -20.80 -23.40
C PRO A 541 -17.54 -20.95 -21.93
N SER A 542 -17.53 -22.17 -21.41
CA SER A 542 -17.91 -22.47 -20.02
C SER A 542 -17.09 -21.69 -19.01
N GLU A 543 -15.81 -21.44 -19.31
CA GLU A 543 -14.89 -20.65 -18.50
C GLU A 543 -15.33 -19.18 -18.38
N LEU A 544 -15.88 -18.61 -19.45
CA LEU A 544 -16.42 -17.27 -19.48
C LEU A 544 -17.77 -17.22 -18.76
N SER A 545 -18.70 -18.09 -19.13
CA SER A 545 -20.06 -18.08 -18.55
C SER A 545 -20.07 -18.38 -17.06
N SER A 546 -19.20 -19.26 -16.57
CA SER A 546 -19.07 -19.60 -15.14
C SER A 546 -18.57 -18.44 -14.26
N ARG A 547 -17.94 -17.44 -14.84
CA ARG A 547 -17.54 -16.22 -14.14
C ARG A 547 -18.75 -15.31 -13.84
N TRP A 548 -19.74 -15.30 -14.74
CA TRP A 548 -20.89 -14.40 -14.68
C TRP A 548 -22.18 -15.07 -14.21
N ILE A 549 -22.25 -16.39 -14.31
CA ILE A 549 -23.38 -17.18 -13.80
C ILE A 549 -22.86 -18.15 -12.75
N GLY A 550 -23.29 -17.95 -11.51
CA GLY A 550 -22.94 -18.84 -10.40
C GLY A 550 -23.63 -20.20 -10.50
N GLN A 551 -23.14 -21.20 -9.77
CA GLN A 551 -23.73 -22.54 -9.70
C GLN A 551 -25.19 -22.55 -9.26
N SER A 552 -25.64 -21.51 -8.56
CA SER A 552 -27.03 -21.30 -8.15
C SER A 552 -27.92 -20.71 -9.26
N GLY A 553 -27.39 -20.42 -10.44
CA GLY A 553 -28.08 -19.78 -11.57
C GLY A 553 -28.22 -18.26 -11.42
N LYS A 554 -27.57 -17.64 -10.45
CA LYS A 554 -27.57 -16.18 -10.28
C LYS A 554 -26.59 -15.51 -11.23
N TYR A 555 -26.96 -14.36 -11.76
CA TYR A 555 -26.15 -13.52 -12.63
C TYR A 555 -25.37 -12.49 -11.82
N LEU A 556 -24.11 -12.29 -12.15
CA LEU A 556 -23.25 -11.26 -11.60
C LEU A 556 -23.22 -10.04 -12.51
N LEU A 557 -23.51 -8.86 -11.95
CA LEU A 557 -23.31 -7.57 -12.59
C LEU A 557 -22.16 -6.86 -11.90
N GLU A 558 -21.17 -6.45 -12.67
CA GLU A 558 -20.02 -5.65 -12.24
C GLU A 558 -20.21 -4.19 -12.66
N ILE A 559 -20.05 -3.27 -11.71
CA ILE A 559 -20.36 -1.85 -11.86
C ILE A 559 -19.06 -1.06 -11.74
N SER A 560 -18.70 -0.37 -12.81
CA SER A 560 -17.50 0.46 -12.89
C SER A 560 -17.78 1.92 -12.52
N PRO A 561 -16.91 2.59 -11.77
CA PRO A 561 -17.08 3.98 -11.39
C PRO A 561 -16.56 4.96 -12.44
N VAL A 562 -17.23 6.12 -12.62
CA VAL A 562 -16.74 7.24 -13.45
C VAL A 562 -15.47 7.89 -12.88
N GLU A 563 -15.38 7.97 -11.55
CA GLU A 563 -14.27 8.63 -10.88
C GLU A 563 -13.26 7.61 -10.33
N ASN A 564 -11.98 7.98 -10.32
CA ASN A 564 -10.96 7.18 -9.63
C ASN A 564 -11.27 7.09 -8.12
N LEU A 565 -11.57 5.89 -7.65
CA LEU A 565 -11.89 5.61 -6.25
C LEU A 565 -10.67 5.59 -5.32
N GLY A 566 -9.46 5.79 -5.82
CA GLY A 566 -8.28 6.03 -4.97
C GLY A 566 -8.41 7.25 -4.06
N ASN A 567 -9.35 8.16 -4.36
CA ASN A 567 -9.69 9.29 -3.50
C ASN A 567 -10.84 8.92 -2.55
N ASN A 568 -10.65 9.07 -1.24
CA ASN A 568 -11.66 8.79 -0.22
C ASN A 568 -13.04 9.44 -0.47
N LYS A 569 -13.06 10.71 -0.94
CA LYS A 569 -14.33 11.41 -1.16
C LYS A 569 -15.10 10.86 -2.35
N SER A 570 -14.39 10.46 -3.41
CA SER A 570 -15.01 9.78 -4.56
C SER A 570 -15.52 8.40 -4.16
N LEU A 571 -14.72 7.65 -3.40
CA LEU A 571 -15.08 6.35 -2.86
C LEU A 571 -16.34 6.42 -1.98
N GLU A 572 -16.38 7.33 -0.99
CA GLU A 572 -17.55 7.49 -0.12
C GLU A 572 -18.81 7.90 -0.88
N ARG A 573 -18.69 8.80 -1.87
CA ARG A 573 -19.83 9.23 -2.68
C ARG A 573 -20.39 8.11 -3.54
N PHE A 574 -19.51 7.37 -4.21
CA PHE A 574 -19.90 6.24 -5.04
C PHE A 574 -20.59 5.16 -4.23
N VAL A 575 -20.00 4.74 -3.10
CA VAL A 575 -20.58 3.76 -2.19
C VAL A 575 -21.93 4.24 -1.64
N ALA A 576 -22.02 5.49 -1.18
CA ALA A 576 -23.27 6.05 -0.65
C ALA A 576 -24.39 6.08 -1.70
N GLN A 577 -24.08 6.42 -2.97
CA GLN A 577 -25.05 6.40 -4.05
C GLN A 577 -25.56 5.00 -4.34
N LEU A 578 -24.66 4.02 -4.42
CA LEU A 578 -25.04 2.64 -4.71
C LEU A 578 -25.84 2.02 -3.57
N GLN A 579 -25.40 2.13 -2.33
CA GLN A 579 -26.11 1.58 -1.16
C GLN A 579 -27.49 2.20 -0.95
N ALA A 580 -27.66 3.48 -1.26
CA ALA A 580 -28.96 4.15 -1.15
C ALA A 580 -30.00 3.59 -2.14
N ASN A 581 -29.55 3.13 -3.32
CA ASN A 581 -30.43 2.60 -4.36
C ASN A 581 -30.47 1.06 -4.36
N PHE A 582 -29.36 0.40 -3.98
CA PHE A 582 -29.17 -1.04 -4.03
C PHE A 582 -28.52 -1.55 -2.73
N PRO A 583 -29.29 -1.91 -1.71
CA PRO A 583 -28.74 -2.33 -0.41
C PRO A 583 -27.89 -3.61 -0.45
N ASN A 584 -28.06 -4.43 -1.49
CA ASN A 584 -27.36 -5.72 -1.66
C ASN A 584 -26.08 -5.61 -2.50
N VAL A 585 -25.62 -4.38 -2.80
CA VAL A 585 -24.37 -4.18 -3.52
C VAL A 585 -23.18 -4.63 -2.66
N ILE A 586 -22.22 -5.33 -3.27
CA ILE A 586 -21.00 -5.85 -2.66
C ILE A 586 -19.77 -5.37 -3.45
N GLY A 587 -18.60 -5.81 -3.06
CA GLY A 587 -17.31 -5.50 -3.75
C GLY A 587 -16.34 -4.71 -2.89
N SER A 588 -15.10 -4.62 -3.37
CA SER A 588 -14.00 -4.01 -2.62
C SER A 588 -14.26 -2.57 -2.15
N PRO A 589 -14.87 -1.67 -2.94
CA PRO A 589 -15.21 -0.32 -2.49
C PRO A 589 -16.18 -0.30 -1.31
N ILE A 590 -17.19 -1.17 -1.34
CA ILE A 590 -18.19 -1.28 -0.25
C ILE A 590 -17.52 -1.79 1.01
N VAL A 591 -16.73 -2.87 0.91
CA VAL A 591 -16.00 -3.46 2.03
C VAL A 591 -15.06 -2.43 2.66
N SER A 592 -14.32 -1.68 1.87
CA SER A 592 -13.38 -0.66 2.37
C SER A 592 -14.08 0.42 3.21
N VAL A 593 -15.21 0.94 2.73
CA VAL A 593 -15.97 1.98 3.45
C VAL A 593 -16.64 1.43 4.69
N GLU A 594 -17.29 0.27 4.60
CA GLU A 594 -18.01 -0.33 5.74
C GLU A 594 -17.05 -0.84 6.81
N ALA A 595 -15.93 -1.48 6.42
CA ALA A 595 -14.88 -1.85 7.35
C ALA A 595 -14.29 -0.62 8.05
N GLY A 596 -14.04 0.48 7.32
CA GLY A 596 -13.58 1.73 7.91
C GLY A 596 -14.57 2.31 8.92
N LYS A 597 -15.88 2.31 8.64
CA LYS A 597 -16.92 2.74 9.60
C LYS A 597 -16.94 1.85 10.84
N ALA A 598 -16.87 0.53 10.67
CA ALA A 598 -16.82 -0.44 11.76
C ALA A 598 -15.60 -0.21 12.65
N VAL A 599 -14.42 -0.03 12.04
CA VAL A 599 -13.17 0.25 12.74
C VAL A 599 -13.25 1.57 13.53
N VAL A 600 -13.70 2.65 12.92
CA VAL A 600 -13.88 3.95 13.63
C VAL A 600 -14.86 3.80 14.82
N SER A 601 -15.95 3.04 14.64
CA SER A 601 -16.90 2.75 15.72
C SER A 601 -16.25 1.95 16.86
N ALA A 602 -15.50 0.89 16.52
CA ALA A 602 -14.76 0.06 17.47
C ALA A 602 -13.76 0.88 18.30
N PHE A 603 -13.00 1.76 17.65
CA PHE A 603 -12.04 2.61 18.34
C PHE A 603 -12.69 3.70 19.22
N LYS A 604 -13.81 4.26 18.79
CA LYS A 604 -14.63 5.16 19.63
C LYS A 604 -15.10 4.42 20.89
N GLN A 605 -15.61 3.19 20.73
CA GLN A 605 -16.03 2.34 21.82
C GLN A 605 -14.87 2.03 22.77
N ALA A 606 -13.71 1.59 22.23
CA ALA A 606 -12.51 1.30 23.01
C ALA A 606 -12.00 2.53 23.78
N PHE A 607 -11.98 3.71 23.14
CA PHE A 607 -11.57 4.96 23.80
C PHE A 607 -12.50 5.32 24.95
N ILE A 608 -13.81 5.28 24.73
CA ILE A 608 -14.82 5.60 25.77
C ILE A 608 -14.75 4.58 26.91
N THR A 609 -14.65 3.28 26.60
CA THR A 609 -14.54 2.20 27.59
C THR A 609 -13.27 2.36 28.42
N ALA A 610 -12.11 2.53 27.78
CA ALA A 610 -10.84 2.77 28.47
C ALA A 610 -10.93 4.01 29.38
N PHE A 611 -11.46 5.13 28.86
CA PHE A 611 -11.62 6.35 29.64
C PHE A 611 -12.50 6.17 30.86
N LEU A 612 -13.66 5.52 30.73
CA LEU A 612 -14.59 5.30 31.83
C LEU A 612 -14.02 4.34 32.88
N VAL A 613 -13.46 3.20 32.42
CA VAL A 613 -12.92 2.18 33.32
C VAL A 613 -11.68 2.69 34.06
N ILE A 614 -10.76 3.37 33.40
CA ILE A 614 -9.57 3.96 34.03
C ILE A 614 -9.99 5.08 35.00
N SER A 615 -10.91 5.96 34.60
CA SER A 615 -11.42 7.03 35.46
C SER A 615 -12.08 6.47 36.72
N PHE A 616 -12.87 5.41 36.62
CA PHE A 616 -13.53 4.72 37.70
C PHE A 616 -12.52 4.03 38.62
N LEU A 617 -11.52 3.35 38.03
CA LEU A 617 -10.45 2.71 38.79
C LEU A 617 -9.65 3.75 39.60
N LEU A 618 -9.25 4.85 38.97
CA LEU A 618 -8.54 5.94 39.67
C LEU A 618 -9.41 6.57 40.77
N TYR A 619 -10.72 6.73 40.51
CA TYR A 619 -11.65 7.26 41.52
C TYR A 619 -11.73 6.39 42.77
N ILE A 620 -11.67 5.07 42.63
CA ILE A 620 -11.68 4.12 43.78
C ILE A 620 -10.33 4.05 44.47
N LEU A 621 -9.22 3.99 43.71
CA LEU A 621 -7.90 3.69 44.27
C LEU A 621 -7.13 4.92 44.78
N MET A 622 -7.53 6.13 44.35
CA MET A 622 -6.91 7.35 44.85
C MET A 622 -7.53 7.81 46.17
N ASP A 623 -6.70 8.18 47.14
CA ASP A 623 -7.13 8.70 48.47
C ASP A 623 -8.06 9.90 48.33
N LYS A 624 -7.90 10.69 47.27
CA LYS A 624 -8.73 11.86 46.98
C LYS A 624 -9.30 11.80 45.58
N HIS A 625 -10.61 11.84 45.41
CA HIS A 625 -11.30 11.82 44.13
C HIS A 625 -10.84 12.93 43.16
N ARG A 626 -10.38 14.07 43.68
CA ARG A 626 -9.77 15.16 42.90
C ARG A 626 -8.49 14.73 42.19
N ASP A 627 -7.75 13.75 42.74
CA ASP A 627 -6.48 13.28 42.18
C ASP A 627 -6.69 12.50 40.85
N ALA A 628 -7.79 11.76 40.73
CA ALA A 628 -8.18 11.11 39.47
C ALA A 628 -8.40 12.16 38.38
N LEU A 629 -9.11 13.25 38.67
CA LEU A 629 -9.31 14.33 37.69
C LEU A 629 -7.99 15.02 37.29
N LEU A 630 -7.09 15.23 38.26
CA LEU A 630 -5.79 15.86 38.02
C LEU A 630 -4.91 15.02 37.10
N ILE A 631 -5.01 13.69 37.13
CA ILE A 631 -4.30 12.77 36.21
C ILE A 631 -4.97 12.80 34.82
N MET A 632 -6.30 12.74 34.80
CA MET A 632 -7.02 12.58 33.51
C MET A 632 -6.99 13.84 32.60
N ILE A 633 -6.97 15.06 33.20
CA ILE A 633 -6.97 16.31 32.41
C ILE A 633 -5.77 16.42 31.45
N PRO A 634 -4.51 16.25 31.88
CA PRO A 634 -3.36 16.29 30.96
C PRO A 634 -3.40 15.23 29.87
N ILE A 635 -3.94 14.05 30.19
CA ILE A 635 -4.01 12.93 29.21
C ILE A 635 -5.05 13.19 28.14
N LEU A 636 -6.25 13.65 28.52
CA LEU A 636 -7.26 14.06 27.55
C LEU A 636 -6.76 15.19 26.65
N MET A 637 -6.05 16.16 27.24
CA MET A 637 -5.44 17.23 26.46
C MET A 637 -4.40 16.71 25.47
N ALA A 638 -3.57 15.75 25.90
CA ALA A 638 -2.60 15.10 25.01
C ALA A 638 -3.27 14.31 23.89
N ALA A 639 -4.34 13.57 24.18
CA ALA A 639 -5.10 12.83 23.17
C ALA A 639 -5.74 13.78 22.14
N MET A 640 -6.34 14.90 22.60
CA MET A 640 -6.92 15.91 21.70
C MET A 640 -5.84 16.59 20.85
N LEU A 641 -4.68 16.92 21.41
CA LEU A 641 -3.55 17.48 20.67
C LEU A 641 -3.03 16.48 19.63
N THR A 642 -2.90 15.20 20.00
CA THR A 642 -2.47 14.14 19.10
C THR A 642 -3.43 13.99 17.92
N ALA A 643 -4.73 13.97 18.17
CA ALA A 643 -5.73 13.93 17.09
C ALA A 643 -5.66 15.19 16.20
N ALA A 644 -5.43 16.36 16.77
CA ALA A 644 -5.29 17.59 15.98
C ALA A 644 -4.00 17.61 15.12
N THR A 645 -2.92 16.94 15.55
CA THR A 645 -1.68 16.87 14.75
C THR A 645 -1.87 16.12 13.45
N THR A 646 -2.86 15.24 13.33
CA THR A 646 -3.19 14.54 12.09
C THR A 646 -3.54 15.51 10.97
N LEU A 647 -4.24 16.60 11.31
CA LEU A 647 -4.56 17.68 10.35
C LEU A 647 -3.35 18.53 10.00
N VAL A 648 -2.50 18.84 11.00
CA VAL A 648 -1.31 19.70 10.79
C VAL A 648 -0.29 19.01 9.88
N PHE A 649 -0.12 17.70 10.04
CA PHE A 649 0.85 16.91 9.27
C PHE A 649 0.22 16.22 8.05
N SER A 650 -1.04 16.50 7.71
CA SER A 650 -1.77 15.85 6.61
C SER A 650 -1.65 14.31 6.67
N MET A 651 -1.78 13.76 7.86
CA MET A 651 -1.69 12.33 8.15
C MET A 651 -3.05 11.86 8.66
N PRO A 652 -3.99 11.47 7.78
CA PRO A 652 -5.33 11.05 8.21
C PRO A 652 -5.25 9.83 9.14
N LEU A 653 -6.28 9.66 9.96
CA LEU A 653 -6.44 8.40 10.70
C LEU A 653 -6.69 7.28 9.70
N ASN A 654 -6.16 6.10 9.96
CA ASN A 654 -6.31 4.90 9.12
C ASN A 654 -6.41 3.65 9.99
N PHE A 655 -6.62 2.49 9.38
CA PHE A 655 -6.78 1.21 10.07
C PHE A 655 -5.64 0.84 11.03
N ALA A 656 -4.42 1.32 10.78
CA ALA A 656 -3.25 1.02 11.60
C ALA A 656 -3.00 2.07 12.69
N ASN A 657 -3.08 3.37 12.40
CA ASN A 657 -2.66 4.41 13.33
C ASN A 657 -3.73 4.84 14.34
N ILE A 658 -5.02 4.56 14.08
CA ILE A 658 -6.13 4.95 14.97
C ILE A 658 -6.03 4.31 16.35
N ILE A 659 -5.32 3.18 16.49
CA ILE A 659 -5.04 2.49 17.75
C ILE A 659 -4.31 3.40 18.76
N ALA A 660 -3.60 4.42 18.27
CA ALA A 660 -2.82 5.30 19.12
C ALA A 660 -3.67 6.03 20.16
N LEU A 661 -4.88 6.47 19.83
CA LEU A 661 -5.70 7.31 20.72
C LEU A 661 -6.17 6.60 22.01
N PRO A 662 -6.78 5.40 21.96
CA PRO A 662 -7.12 4.66 23.19
C PRO A 662 -5.88 4.22 23.97
N LEU A 663 -4.81 3.84 23.27
CA LEU A 663 -3.57 3.39 23.90
C LEU A 663 -2.90 4.50 24.73
N LEU A 664 -2.96 5.75 24.25
CA LEU A 664 -2.44 6.91 24.99
C LEU A 664 -3.10 7.12 26.35
N LEU A 665 -4.38 6.73 26.50
CA LEU A 665 -5.04 6.79 27.82
C LEU A 665 -4.35 5.86 28.82
N GLY A 666 -4.07 4.61 28.44
CA GLY A 666 -3.38 3.65 29.30
C GLY A 666 -1.96 4.09 29.67
N ILE A 667 -1.16 4.42 28.67
CA ILE A 667 0.26 4.82 28.84
C ILE A 667 0.39 6.15 29.59
N GLY A 668 -0.49 7.11 29.30
CA GLY A 668 -0.41 8.45 29.89
C GLY A 668 -0.70 8.48 31.38
N VAL A 669 -1.55 7.60 31.84
CA VAL A 669 -1.93 7.51 33.28
C VAL A 669 -0.73 7.17 34.15
N ASP A 670 0.17 6.31 33.70
CA ASP A 670 1.35 5.87 34.44
C ASP A 670 2.23 7.05 34.86
N SER A 671 2.56 7.91 33.91
CA SER A 671 3.36 9.12 34.16
C SER A 671 2.67 10.05 35.18
N GLY A 672 1.35 10.20 35.08
CA GLY A 672 0.54 10.99 35.98
C GLY A 672 0.54 10.44 37.44
N ILE A 673 0.36 9.12 37.56
CA ILE A 673 0.36 8.41 38.87
C ILE A 673 1.71 8.63 39.58
N HIS A 674 2.83 8.39 38.90
CA HIS A 674 4.16 8.52 39.52
C HIS A 674 4.48 9.95 39.96
N ILE A 675 4.09 10.97 39.19
CA ILE A 675 4.30 12.38 39.57
C ILE A 675 3.39 12.75 40.72
N LEU A 676 2.12 12.36 40.69
CA LEU A 676 1.16 12.68 41.75
C LEU A 676 1.52 11.98 43.08
N HIS A 677 1.84 10.68 43.03
CA HIS A 677 2.27 9.91 44.21
C HIS A 677 3.50 10.53 44.85
N ARG A 678 4.49 10.97 44.05
CA ARG A 678 5.67 11.68 44.59
C ARG A 678 5.31 13.02 45.22
N TYR A 679 4.38 13.77 44.58
CA TYR A 679 3.90 15.04 45.15
C TYR A 679 3.22 14.86 46.51
N ARG A 680 2.42 13.80 46.68
CA ARG A 680 1.69 13.54 47.92
C ARG A 680 2.59 13.04 49.07
N ASN A 681 3.52 12.13 48.78
CA ASN A 681 4.22 11.35 49.79
C ASN A 681 5.63 11.86 50.19
N ALA A 682 6.33 12.57 49.29
CA ALA A 682 7.73 12.93 49.55
C ALA A 682 8.20 14.13 48.69
N LEU A 683 7.63 15.32 48.89
CA LEU A 683 8.13 16.54 48.28
C LEU A 683 9.54 16.87 48.76
N PRO A 684 10.49 17.23 47.87
CA PRO A 684 11.77 17.80 48.26
C PRO A 684 11.54 19.09 49.06
N LYS A 685 12.49 19.41 49.99
CA LYS A 685 12.44 20.63 50.77
C LYS A 685 12.29 21.91 49.91
N ASP A 686 12.82 21.87 48.69
CA ASP A 686 12.79 22.97 47.72
C ASP A 686 11.48 23.07 46.93
N GLY A 687 10.53 22.14 47.11
CA GLY A 687 9.20 22.15 46.45
C GLY A 687 9.18 21.90 44.96
N ILE A 688 10.32 21.60 44.32
CA ILE A 688 10.41 21.42 42.86
C ILE A 688 10.13 19.97 42.46
N ILE A 689 8.93 19.68 41.95
CA ILE A 689 8.47 18.34 41.56
C ILE A 689 9.35 17.72 40.50
N LEU A 690 9.72 18.52 39.48
CA LEU A 690 10.48 18.05 38.33
C LEU A 690 11.96 17.71 38.65
N ALA A 691 12.48 18.11 39.81
CA ALA A 691 13.83 17.76 40.24
C ALA A 691 13.90 16.38 40.94
N THR A 692 12.79 15.65 41.05
CA THR A 692 12.72 14.36 41.74
C THR A 692 13.20 13.18 40.88
N SER A 693 13.59 12.09 41.55
CA SER A 693 13.90 10.80 40.88
C SER A 693 12.72 10.27 40.08
N SER A 694 11.48 10.48 40.54
CA SER A 694 10.28 10.06 39.83
C SER A 694 10.07 10.83 38.53
N ALA A 695 10.26 12.16 38.53
CA ALA A 695 10.16 12.94 37.27
C ALA A 695 11.27 12.55 36.26
N ARG A 696 12.48 12.26 36.78
CA ARG A 696 13.56 11.73 35.96
C ARG A 696 13.22 10.34 35.39
N ALA A 697 12.60 9.48 36.18
CA ALA A 697 12.14 8.17 35.73
C ALA A 697 11.09 8.31 34.60
N VAL A 698 10.09 9.17 34.80
CA VAL A 698 9.07 9.48 33.79
C VAL A 698 9.69 9.98 32.48
N LEU A 699 10.70 10.87 32.56
CA LEU A 699 11.39 11.36 31.36
C LEU A 699 12.14 10.25 30.64
N VAL A 700 12.92 9.42 31.37
CA VAL A 700 13.70 8.32 30.77
C VAL A 700 12.76 7.26 30.19
N SER A 701 11.71 6.89 30.92
CA SER A 701 10.65 5.97 30.49
C SER A 701 9.97 6.48 29.20
N ALA A 702 9.49 7.71 29.17
CA ALA A 702 8.88 8.27 27.99
C ALA A 702 9.85 8.30 26.78
N LEU A 703 11.14 8.61 27.00
CA LEU A 703 12.14 8.59 25.92
C LEU A 703 12.41 7.17 25.41
N THR A 704 12.44 6.16 26.28
CA THR A 704 12.58 4.76 25.85
C THR A 704 11.39 4.32 25.03
N THR A 705 10.18 4.69 25.42
CA THR A 705 8.94 4.36 24.70
C THR A 705 8.83 5.11 23.38
N ILE A 706 9.16 6.43 23.34
CA ILE A 706 9.21 7.23 22.12
C ILE A 706 10.17 6.61 21.10
N VAL A 707 11.36 6.20 21.55
CA VAL A 707 12.37 5.66 20.65
C VAL A 707 12.04 4.23 20.21
N SER A 708 11.52 3.40 21.12
CA SER A 708 11.10 2.03 20.78
C SER A 708 10.01 2.05 19.72
N ILE A 709 8.92 2.77 19.98
CA ILE A 709 7.77 2.84 19.07
C ILE A 709 8.10 3.70 17.82
N GLY A 710 8.92 4.73 18.00
CA GLY A 710 9.37 5.61 16.92
C GLY A 710 10.12 4.88 15.80
N ASN A 711 10.77 3.75 16.11
CA ASN A 711 11.42 2.92 15.09
C ASN A 711 10.43 2.34 14.07
N LEU A 712 9.18 2.12 14.44
CA LEU A 712 8.13 1.71 13.49
C LEU A 712 7.92 2.74 12.38
N SER A 713 8.25 4.02 12.62
CA SER A 713 8.14 5.07 11.60
C SER A 713 9.05 4.88 10.40
N PHE A 714 10.05 4.01 10.50
CA PHE A 714 10.98 3.67 9.42
C PHE A 714 10.57 2.40 8.66
N SER A 715 9.43 1.79 9.00
CA SER A 715 8.90 0.65 8.25
C SER A 715 8.56 1.04 6.82
N SER A 716 8.84 0.15 5.88
CA SER A 716 8.42 0.28 4.47
C SER A 716 6.90 0.17 4.32
N HIS A 717 6.23 -0.57 5.21
CA HIS A 717 4.76 -0.63 5.29
C HIS A 717 4.23 0.67 5.90
N LEU A 718 3.53 1.50 5.10
CA LEU A 718 3.09 2.84 5.50
C LEU A 718 2.10 2.84 6.67
N GLY A 719 1.26 1.79 6.79
CA GLY A 719 0.37 1.62 7.94
C GLY A 719 1.14 1.52 9.25
N THR A 720 2.14 0.65 9.32
CA THR A 720 3.04 0.50 10.48
C THR A 720 3.82 1.80 10.75
N ALA A 721 4.32 2.43 9.70
CA ALA A 721 5.04 3.71 9.81
C ALA A 721 4.15 4.83 10.36
N SER A 722 2.89 4.93 9.90
CA SER A 722 1.93 5.93 10.39
C SER A 722 1.55 5.71 11.86
N MET A 723 1.38 4.44 12.27
CA MET A 723 1.17 4.07 13.66
C MET A 723 2.34 4.50 14.55
N GLY A 724 3.58 4.19 14.13
CA GLY A 724 4.79 4.61 14.83
C GLY A 724 4.89 6.13 14.98
N LYS A 725 4.61 6.88 13.92
CA LYS A 725 4.60 8.36 13.92
C LYS A 725 3.56 8.92 14.88
N LEU A 726 2.31 8.45 14.80
CA LEU A 726 1.22 8.99 15.61
C LEU A 726 1.40 8.65 17.11
N LEU A 727 1.85 7.43 17.43
CA LEU A 727 2.17 7.06 18.81
C LEU A 727 3.35 7.86 19.36
N THR A 728 4.39 8.09 18.57
CA THR A 728 5.53 8.93 18.97
C THR A 728 5.09 10.37 19.29
N ILE A 729 4.27 10.96 18.44
CA ILE A 729 3.67 12.27 18.68
C ILE A 729 2.81 12.24 19.94
N GLY A 730 1.97 11.24 20.07
CA GLY A 730 1.05 11.10 21.18
C GLY A 730 1.76 10.96 22.53
N ILE A 731 2.78 10.11 22.63
CA ILE A 731 3.58 9.95 23.84
C ILE A 731 4.36 11.24 24.14
N SER A 732 4.88 11.92 23.13
CA SER A 732 5.54 13.22 23.28
C SER A 732 4.58 14.29 23.82
N MET A 733 3.35 14.36 23.30
CA MET A 733 2.31 15.26 23.81
C MET A 733 1.89 14.89 25.24
N THR A 734 1.79 13.60 25.53
CA THR A 734 1.49 13.11 26.89
C THR A 734 2.59 13.50 27.88
N LEU A 735 3.85 13.33 27.50
CA LEU A 735 4.99 13.75 28.33
C LEU A 735 4.95 15.26 28.58
N LEU A 736 4.76 16.07 27.55
CA LEU A 736 4.69 17.53 27.66
C LEU A 736 3.50 17.96 28.57
N CYS A 737 2.32 17.41 28.33
CA CYS A 737 1.15 17.72 29.14
C CYS A 737 1.33 17.29 30.60
N THR A 738 1.91 16.11 30.84
CA THR A 738 2.16 15.61 32.18
C THR A 738 3.23 16.38 32.96
N LEU A 739 4.31 16.83 32.26
CA LEU A 739 5.37 17.61 32.90
C LEU A 739 5.05 19.10 33.05
N ILE A 740 4.11 19.65 32.25
CA ILE A 740 3.79 21.09 32.27
C ILE A 740 2.43 21.34 32.94
N ILE A 741 1.37 20.65 32.50
CA ILE A 741 0.01 20.91 32.99
C ILE A 741 -0.21 20.33 34.37
N LEU A 742 0.17 19.07 34.61
CA LEU A 742 -0.07 18.44 35.90
C LEU A 742 0.58 19.20 37.09
N PRO A 743 1.87 19.57 37.04
CA PRO A 743 2.46 20.37 38.14
C PRO A 743 1.78 21.73 38.31
N SER A 744 1.35 22.39 37.20
CA SER A 744 0.63 23.66 37.29
C SER A 744 -0.73 23.52 37.98
N LEU A 745 -1.44 22.40 37.79
CA LEU A 745 -2.71 22.09 38.44
C LEU A 745 -2.51 21.81 39.94
N LEU A 746 -1.44 21.13 40.30
CA LEU A 746 -1.12 20.76 41.73
C LEU A 746 -0.83 21.97 42.61
N VAL A 747 -0.27 23.05 42.09
CA VAL A 747 0.04 24.28 42.86
C VAL A 747 -1.21 24.91 43.47
N THR A 748 -2.37 24.82 42.86
CA THR A 748 -3.62 25.43 43.37
C THR A 748 -4.22 24.69 44.54
N THR A 749 -3.94 23.38 44.65
CA THR A 749 -4.49 22.54 45.73
C THR A 749 -3.81 22.78 47.09
N LYS A 750 -2.60 23.35 47.10
CA LYS A 750 -1.84 23.63 48.34
C LYS A 750 -2.30 24.91 49.03
N THR A 751 -2.83 25.90 48.28
CA THR A 751 -3.29 27.17 48.84
C THR A 751 -4.62 27.03 49.61
N GLU A 752 -5.46 26.05 49.29
CA GLU A 752 -6.72 25.78 49.97
C GLU A 752 -6.54 24.92 51.25
N SER A 753 -5.52 24.01 51.26
CA SER A 753 -5.25 23.17 52.45
C SER A 753 -4.58 23.92 53.62
N ASN A 754 -3.94 25.07 53.34
CA ASN A 754 -3.38 25.94 54.39
C ASN A 754 -4.38 26.98 54.92
N LYS A 755 -5.63 27.00 54.42
CA LYS A 755 -6.72 27.88 54.89
C LYS A 755 -7.83 27.12 55.65
N SER A 756 -7.75 25.81 55.73
CA SER A 756 -8.61 24.97 56.60
C SER A 756 -7.78 24.38 57.72
#